data_45b25cf615ebd3cc2ad29667463bb41d
#
_entry.id   45b25cf615ebd3cc2ad29667463bb41d
#
_cell.length_a   1.000
_cell.length_b   1.000
_cell.length_c   1.000
_cell.angle_alpha   90.00
_cell.angle_beta   90.00
_cell.angle_gamma   90.00
#
_symmetry.space_group_name_H-M   'P 1'
#
loop_
_entity.id
_entity.type
_entity.pdbx_description
1 polymer ?
#
loop_
_entity_poly.entity_id
_entity_poly.type
_entity_poly.pdbx_seq_one_letter_code
_entity_poly.pdbx_strand_id
1 'polypeptide(L)'
;VCPPFFLRDEAGRIINPIAGENADQPYSPKQTCGAAGCHNYDRITQGFHFQQGADEQPTADQAARCQWASTPGLYGGTWCSPGPLYRSLAPKRNASGRTIDMTSFGLITAGCAKCHPGGGPLEYDRDGYRYDERMRDPAAGLTPGGDNNFDGDYYKARWSETGVLEADCLLCHLPEYNFAARNAQLDALNFRWAPTAGAGLGEVTGAVAKNETVAVAYDASKFNPDGTLSPHIVVSPRNETCLACHAQPGWKKRGANFRARTDVHLRAGLRCVDCHPAGSRAIDPRVRGREVHQFGKGDDPGGQVRNDLDSTVRDCADCHTSGYLGAPIAEHRGLPPLHLERIACQTCHIPQRVVMPIQVQASDVFNPAPKIPPGGKQLWTFYGVNGDYRNHYGYLEMMGYDDKPTEPFRPMLTLYKDKIYPVNRVHTAWPGIEEDGKPGLAQPLMSDIRKMWTTHRADPTKYPRLAEITDDNGDGMIEVNRPEEIDALIASVTQMLTETGWPMNGKRVVWVMNDRVYTSGTQYHLIPKHDWEASPYGNVHKYSHDVYPAKAALGTKGCTECHAAGSPFFFAAALKYPFDQEARPVTRAQYELLGYRGRPRDYTGVVAATQTFFRWLTIIVMAALIAHILLDFSGRLRRRPSESTISAPFSGTGPVMVQRFNAHMLAQHFLLMVSVIVLIVSAVFLFGLRYPGAAWAAALTGTWGGVDFWRVVHRCGAALLIITAAYHLVYLIVHADGRRDFVLLLPRWQDFRDFGGNLLWYLGLRRERPAFGRFTYFEKFDYWAVFWGCAIVIGTGLPMWFPTLVRRLIPTASPALFDALKEAHAHEAVLALLAIAIWHVYNVHLRPGRFPGSLFWMHGRISRAEMEHEHPAELRDGPRHRANQSP
;
A
#
# COMPACT_ATOMS: atom_id res chain seq x y z
N VAL A 1 22.12 -33.26 1.72
CA VAL A 1 22.63 -33.37 3.09
C VAL A 1 24.16 -33.26 3.01
N CYS A 2 24.78 -32.37 3.77
CA CYS A 2 26.20 -32.25 3.86
C CYS A 2 26.75 -33.50 4.62
N PRO A 3 27.73 -34.24 4.08
CA PRO A 3 28.33 -35.31 4.84
C PRO A 3 29.14 -34.80 6.02
N PRO A 4 29.53 -35.64 7.01
CA PRO A 4 30.45 -35.24 8.05
C PRO A 4 31.73 -34.67 7.43
N PHE A 5 32.26 -33.56 8.00
CA PHE A 5 33.43 -32.88 7.47
C PHE A 5 34.33 -32.35 8.58
N PHE A 6 35.64 -32.23 8.29
CA PHE A 6 36.59 -31.59 9.20
C PHE A 6 36.54 -30.06 9.03
N LEU A 7 36.67 -29.36 10.12
CA LEU A 7 37.03 -27.94 10.10
C LEU A 7 38.49 -27.78 9.62
N ARG A 8 38.76 -26.65 8.97
CA ARG A 8 40.10 -26.28 8.54
C ARG A 8 40.42 -24.86 8.96
N ASP A 9 41.68 -24.62 9.29
CA ASP A 9 42.19 -23.28 9.50
C ASP A 9 42.47 -22.55 8.17
N GLU A 10 42.95 -21.34 8.22
CA GLU A 10 43.24 -20.48 7.06
C GLU A 10 44.31 -21.08 6.14
N ALA A 11 45.23 -21.91 6.69
CA ALA A 11 46.25 -22.63 5.94
C ALA A 11 45.73 -23.97 5.33
N GLY A 12 44.44 -24.29 5.54
CA GLY A 12 43.84 -25.53 5.07
C GLY A 12 44.12 -26.75 5.94
N ARG A 13 44.80 -26.61 7.11
CA ARG A 13 45.10 -27.71 8.03
C ARG A 13 43.84 -28.08 8.79
N ILE A 14 43.71 -29.37 9.05
CA ILE A 14 42.56 -29.91 9.81
C ILE A 14 42.61 -29.37 11.24
N ILE A 15 41.46 -28.98 11.74
CA ILE A 15 41.19 -28.69 13.15
C ILE A 15 40.44 -29.90 13.74
N ASN A 16 41.07 -30.61 14.66
CA ASN A 16 40.44 -31.74 15.34
C ASN A 16 40.58 -31.57 16.87
N PRO A 17 39.55 -30.97 17.51
CA PRO A 17 39.59 -30.76 18.96
C PRO A 17 39.59 -32.05 19.79
N ILE A 18 39.06 -33.16 19.22
CA ILE A 18 39.05 -34.47 19.93
C ILE A 18 40.47 -35.08 20.02
N ALA A 19 41.26 -34.90 18.96
CA ALA A 19 42.66 -35.34 18.95
C ALA A 19 43.65 -34.26 19.46
N GLY A 20 43.15 -33.03 19.75
CA GLY A 20 43.97 -31.89 20.12
C GLY A 20 44.82 -31.32 18.99
N GLU A 21 44.45 -31.62 17.73
CA GLU A 21 45.17 -31.17 16.56
C GLU A 21 44.65 -29.78 16.11
N ASN A 22 45.55 -28.78 16.08
CA ASN A 22 45.32 -27.44 15.60
C ASN A 22 44.05 -26.75 16.25
N ALA A 23 43.74 -27.19 17.50
CA ALA A 23 42.49 -26.77 18.16
C ALA A 23 42.55 -25.35 18.77
N ASP A 24 43.67 -24.68 18.64
CA ASP A 24 43.91 -23.29 19.04
C ASP A 24 43.62 -22.29 17.90
N GLN A 25 43.39 -22.77 16.68
CA GLN A 25 43.17 -21.94 15.50
C GLN A 25 41.66 -21.75 15.22
N PRO A 26 41.22 -20.57 14.77
CA PRO A 26 39.86 -20.38 14.28
C PRO A 26 39.62 -21.11 12.98
N TYR A 27 38.42 -21.61 12.76
CA TYR A 27 38.09 -22.23 11.48
C TYR A 27 37.92 -21.18 10.38
N SER A 28 38.39 -21.53 9.16
CA SER A 28 38.17 -20.75 7.93
C SER A 28 36.98 -21.32 7.17
N PRO A 29 35.90 -20.51 6.96
CA PRO A 29 34.80 -20.89 6.09
C PRO A 29 35.25 -21.22 4.65
N LYS A 30 36.20 -20.46 4.13
CA LYS A 30 36.80 -20.66 2.80
C LYS A 30 37.44 -22.03 2.66
N GLN A 31 38.32 -22.37 3.58
CA GLN A 31 39.05 -23.62 3.52
C GLN A 31 38.21 -24.84 3.93
N THR A 32 37.20 -24.62 4.79
CA THR A 32 36.30 -25.69 5.22
C THR A 32 35.26 -25.99 4.18
N CYS A 33 34.46 -25.03 3.82
CA CYS A 33 33.33 -25.22 2.87
C CYS A 33 33.82 -25.27 1.41
N GLY A 34 34.90 -24.57 1.09
CA GLY A 34 35.55 -24.54 -0.21
C GLY A 34 36.62 -25.65 -0.39
N ALA A 35 36.72 -26.64 0.51
CA ALA A 35 37.66 -27.76 0.38
C ALA A 35 37.43 -28.52 -0.94
N ALA A 36 38.51 -29.16 -1.44
CA ALA A 36 38.45 -29.89 -2.68
C ALA A 36 37.31 -30.94 -2.70
N GLY A 37 36.51 -30.90 -3.74
CA GLY A 37 35.32 -31.75 -3.88
C GLY A 37 34.04 -31.26 -3.14
N CYS A 38 34.11 -30.14 -2.43
CA CYS A 38 32.96 -29.52 -1.77
C CYS A 38 32.37 -28.35 -2.61
N HIS A 39 32.41 -27.14 -2.08
CA HIS A 39 31.80 -25.99 -2.75
C HIS A 39 32.86 -25.12 -3.45
N ASN A 40 32.50 -24.52 -4.59
CA ASN A 40 33.35 -23.54 -5.25
C ASN A 40 33.18 -22.18 -4.57
N TYR A 41 33.99 -21.91 -3.55
CA TYR A 41 33.95 -20.68 -2.75
C TYR A 41 34.09 -19.43 -3.62
N ASP A 42 35.07 -19.38 -4.53
CA ASP A 42 35.36 -18.21 -5.35
C ASP A 42 34.18 -17.87 -6.30
N ARG A 43 33.50 -18.90 -6.79
CA ARG A 43 32.28 -18.71 -7.61
C ARG A 43 31.10 -18.22 -6.78
N ILE A 44 30.90 -18.78 -5.57
CA ILE A 44 29.80 -18.40 -4.68
C ILE A 44 29.96 -16.95 -4.23
N THR A 45 31.18 -16.53 -3.88
CA THR A 45 31.45 -15.17 -3.47
C THR A 45 31.36 -14.13 -4.58
N GLN A 46 31.12 -14.54 -5.83
CA GLN A 46 30.69 -13.64 -6.91
C GLN A 46 29.23 -13.21 -6.81
N GLY A 47 28.42 -13.86 -5.96
CA GLY A 47 27.04 -13.48 -5.70
C GLY A 47 26.93 -12.10 -5.04
N PHE A 48 25.81 -11.41 -5.28
CA PHE A 48 25.61 -10.01 -4.84
C PHE A 48 25.81 -9.81 -3.33
N HIS A 49 25.40 -10.79 -2.48
CA HIS A 49 25.56 -10.67 -1.03
C HIS A 49 27.03 -10.57 -0.58
N PHE A 50 27.96 -11.05 -1.39
CA PHE A 50 29.38 -10.99 -1.13
C PHE A 50 30.07 -9.88 -1.89
N GLN A 51 29.76 -9.68 -3.17
CA GLN A 51 30.34 -8.63 -3.99
C GLN A 51 29.85 -7.22 -3.64
N GLN A 52 28.60 -7.10 -3.24
CA GLN A 52 28.00 -5.89 -2.67
C GLN A 52 28.30 -4.62 -3.47
N GLY A 53 28.36 -4.72 -4.79
CA GLY A 53 28.59 -3.61 -5.67
C GLY A 53 30.04 -3.41 -6.13
N ALA A 54 30.94 -4.34 -5.88
CA ALA A 54 32.37 -4.21 -6.24
C ALA A 54 32.57 -3.88 -7.74
N ASP A 55 31.78 -4.50 -8.61
CA ASP A 55 31.89 -4.30 -10.08
C ASP A 55 30.77 -3.38 -10.62
N GLU A 56 30.16 -2.57 -9.78
CA GLU A 56 29.07 -1.71 -10.21
C GLU A 56 29.52 -0.57 -11.08
N GLN A 57 28.73 -0.39 -12.15
CA GLN A 57 28.83 0.78 -12.99
C GLN A 57 27.55 1.61 -12.88
N PRO A 58 27.61 2.94 -12.92
CA PRO A 58 26.44 3.77 -12.98
C PRO A 58 25.63 3.45 -14.23
N THR A 59 24.32 3.52 -14.16
CA THR A 59 23.46 3.45 -15.34
C THR A 59 23.73 4.64 -16.27
N ALA A 60 23.38 4.53 -17.54
CA ALA A 60 23.50 5.65 -18.50
C ALA A 60 22.76 6.90 -18.00
N ASP A 61 21.58 6.73 -17.41
CA ASP A 61 20.79 7.81 -16.78
C ASP A 61 21.55 8.44 -15.59
N GLN A 62 22.12 7.64 -14.69
CA GLN A 62 22.93 8.14 -13.59
C GLN A 62 24.17 8.90 -14.09
N ALA A 63 24.86 8.35 -15.08
CA ALA A 63 26.06 8.99 -15.66
C ALA A 63 25.71 10.32 -16.33
N ALA A 64 24.61 10.40 -17.04
CA ALA A 64 24.17 11.63 -17.71
C ALA A 64 23.67 12.70 -16.73
N ARG A 65 22.94 12.30 -15.68
CA ARG A 65 22.26 13.19 -14.75
C ARG A 65 23.11 13.53 -13.52
N CYS A 66 23.90 12.59 -13.06
CA CYS A 66 24.71 12.67 -11.85
C CYS A 66 26.17 12.29 -12.19
N GLN A 67 26.91 13.16 -12.87
CA GLN A 67 28.28 12.88 -13.32
C GLN A 67 29.22 12.43 -12.18
N TRP A 68 29.01 12.94 -10.97
CA TRP A 68 29.70 12.48 -9.76
C TRP A 68 29.46 11.01 -9.43
N ALA A 69 28.40 10.39 -9.96
CA ALA A 69 28.13 8.96 -9.79
C ALA A 69 29.13 8.08 -10.56
N SER A 70 29.83 8.63 -11.54
CA SER A 70 30.90 7.93 -12.32
C SER A 70 32.22 7.86 -11.59
N THR A 71 32.36 8.46 -10.41
CA THR A 71 33.60 8.46 -9.64
C THR A 71 33.89 7.05 -9.12
N PRO A 72 35.09 6.49 -9.34
CA PRO A 72 35.49 5.23 -8.73
C PRO A 72 35.32 5.25 -7.22
N GLY A 73 34.95 4.14 -6.64
CA GLY A 73 34.60 4.04 -5.23
C GLY A 73 33.14 4.38 -4.94
N LEU A 74 32.32 4.58 -5.96
CA LEU A 74 30.88 4.75 -5.83
C LEU A 74 30.20 3.45 -5.43
N TYR A 75 30.03 3.22 -4.16
CA TYR A 75 29.41 2.01 -3.67
C TYR A 75 28.25 2.31 -2.71
N GLY A 76 27.22 1.51 -2.81
CA GLY A 76 26.12 1.46 -1.86
C GLY A 76 25.31 2.74 -1.68
N GLY A 77 25.68 3.80 -2.33
CA GLY A 77 25.24 5.17 -2.11
C GLY A 77 23.80 5.34 -1.69
N THR A 78 22.88 4.87 -2.48
CA THR A 78 21.47 4.99 -2.19
C THR A 78 20.88 3.74 -1.53
N TRP A 79 21.69 2.71 -1.31
CA TRP A 79 21.18 1.39 -0.93
C TRP A 79 21.03 1.19 0.58
N CYS A 80 22.08 1.34 1.34
CA CYS A 80 22.07 1.10 2.78
C CYS A 80 21.93 2.38 3.60
N SER A 81 22.48 3.45 3.09
CA SER A 81 22.46 4.77 3.71
C SER A 81 22.06 5.81 2.68
N PRO A 82 21.54 6.97 3.06
CA PRO A 82 21.34 8.08 2.14
C PRO A 82 22.64 8.48 1.46
N GLY A 83 22.53 8.64 0.17
CA GLY A 83 23.56 8.72 -0.81
C GLY A 83 24.96 9.28 -0.52
N PRO A 84 25.12 10.48 0.05
CA PRO A 84 26.42 11.13 -0.01
C PRO A 84 27.51 10.42 0.80
N LEU A 85 27.19 9.70 1.85
CA LEU A 85 28.16 9.09 2.75
C LEU A 85 29.14 8.18 2.01
N TYR A 86 28.64 7.32 1.13
CA TYR A 86 29.50 6.36 0.43
C TYR A 86 30.21 6.94 -0.77
N ARG A 87 29.63 7.91 -1.44
CA ARG A 87 30.18 8.49 -2.66
C ARG A 87 31.29 9.48 -2.41
N SER A 88 31.27 10.10 -1.25
CA SER A 88 32.11 11.23 -0.93
C SER A 88 33.18 10.95 0.10
N LEU A 89 33.08 9.86 0.88
CA LEU A 89 34.09 9.51 1.88
C LEU A 89 35.30 8.76 1.32
N ALA A 90 35.34 8.44 0.04
CA ALA A 90 36.43 7.71 -0.59
C ALA A 90 37.31 8.63 -1.46
N PRO A 91 38.26 9.37 -0.91
CA PRO A 91 39.10 10.25 -1.68
C PRO A 91 40.07 9.49 -2.58
N LYS A 92 40.49 8.27 -2.23
CA LYS A 92 41.27 7.42 -3.12
C LYS A 92 40.42 6.87 -4.24
N ARG A 93 41.05 6.81 -5.39
CA ARG A 93 40.44 6.19 -6.57
C ARG A 93 40.90 4.74 -6.66
N ASN A 94 39.97 3.84 -6.87
CA ASN A 94 40.26 2.48 -7.23
C ASN A 94 40.99 2.45 -8.59
N ALA A 95 42.26 1.95 -8.62
CA ALA A 95 43.06 1.90 -9.81
C ALA A 95 42.48 1.03 -10.93
N SER A 96 41.77 -0.06 -10.55
CA SER A 96 41.08 -0.95 -11.48
C SER A 96 39.66 -0.48 -11.83
N GLY A 97 39.09 0.44 -11.05
CA GLY A 97 37.67 0.85 -11.14
C GLY A 97 36.65 -0.27 -10.79
N ARG A 98 37.15 -1.37 -10.23
CA ARG A 98 36.31 -2.60 -10.06
C ARG A 98 36.00 -2.97 -8.62
N THR A 99 36.88 -2.70 -7.70
CA THR A 99 36.76 -3.02 -6.29
C THR A 99 36.71 -1.78 -5.42
N ILE A 100 36.02 -1.88 -4.28
CA ILE A 100 35.78 -0.77 -3.39
C ILE A 100 36.24 -1.13 -1.99
N ASP A 101 37.05 -0.26 -1.41
CA ASP A 101 37.47 -0.38 -0.04
C ASP A 101 36.31 -0.08 0.91
N MET A 102 35.67 -1.12 1.39
CA MET A 102 34.54 -1.04 2.31
C MET A 102 34.93 -0.52 3.69
N THR A 103 36.22 -0.56 4.05
CA THR A 103 36.69 -0.08 5.35
C THR A 103 36.88 1.44 5.38
N SER A 104 37.00 2.07 4.22
CA SER A 104 37.14 3.52 4.12
C SER A 104 35.95 4.31 4.69
N PHE A 105 34.86 3.64 4.99
CA PHE A 105 33.65 4.22 5.59
C PHE A 105 33.45 3.83 7.05
N GLY A 106 34.46 3.25 7.70
CA GLY A 106 34.28 2.64 9.01
C GLY A 106 33.38 1.40 8.97
N LEU A 107 33.40 0.67 7.85
CA LEU A 107 32.50 -0.45 7.59
C LEU A 107 32.50 -1.46 8.73
N ILE A 108 33.69 -1.81 9.22
CA ILE A 108 33.87 -2.78 10.31
C ILE A 108 33.55 -2.12 11.65
N THR A 109 34.24 -1.01 11.95
CA THR A 109 34.14 -0.34 13.26
C THR A 109 32.79 0.37 13.46
N ALA A 110 32.14 0.81 12.42
CA ALA A 110 30.77 1.35 12.47
C ALA A 110 29.70 0.25 12.50
N GLY A 111 30.09 -1.03 12.45
CA GLY A 111 29.18 -2.15 12.54
C GLY A 111 28.53 -2.59 11.24
N CYS A 112 28.95 -2.06 10.09
CA CYS A 112 28.41 -2.47 8.78
C CYS A 112 28.68 -3.96 8.51
N ALA A 113 29.83 -4.50 8.92
CA ALA A 113 30.17 -5.90 8.79
C ALA A 113 29.24 -6.85 9.56
N LYS A 114 28.43 -6.34 10.51
CA LYS A 114 27.38 -7.12 11.15
C LYS A 114 26.31 -7.62 10.16
N CYS A 115 26.06 -6.84 9.11
CA CYS A 115 25.12 -7.20 8.03
C CYS A 115 25.82 -7.67 6.75
N HIS A 116 27.11 -7.41 6.60
CA HIS A 116 27.92 -7.85 5.48
C HIS A 116 28.66 -9.14 5.82
N PRO A 117 28.33 -10.29 5.18
CA PRO A 117 28.82 -11.60 5.63
C PRO A 117 30.29 -11.90 5.32
N GLY A 118 30.99 -11.00 4.64
CA GLY A 118 32.37 -11.23 4.20
C GLY A 118 32.46 -11.71 2.77
N GLY A 119 33.66 -11.96 2.30
CA GLY A 119 33.93 -12.26 0.89
C GLY A 119 33.87 -11.04 -0.03
N GLY A 120 34.23 -11.21 -1.27
CA GLY A 120 34.23 -10.14 -2.26
C GLY A 120 34.89 -8.83 -1.80
N PRO A 121 34.14 -7.68 -1.76
CA PRO A 121 34.72 -6.40 -1.37
C PRO A 121 35.27 -6.34 0.06
N LEU A 122 34.84 -7.22 0.95
CA LEU A 122 35.37 -7.26 2.33
C LEU A 122 36.73 -7.94 2.45
N GLU A 123 37.15 -8.67 1.41
CA GLU A 123 38.46 -9.28 1.33
C GLU A 123 39.48 -8.40 0.58
N TYR A 124 39.03 -7.33 -0.07
CA TYR A 124 39.84 -6.47 -0.92
C TYR A 124 39.71 -5.01 -0.52
N ASP A 125 40.77 -4.27 -0.73
CA ASP A 125 40.77 -2.82 -0.62
C ASP A 125 40.15 -2.16 -1.88
N ARG A 126 40.05 -0.83 -1.87
CA ARG A 126 39.52 -0.06 -3.00
C ARG A 126 40.38 -0.14 -4.26
N ASP A 127 41.66 -0.48 -4.10
CA ASP A 127 42.60 -0.62 -5.21
C ASP A 127 42.67 -2.06 -5.77
N GLY A 128 41.91 -3.00 -5.16
CA GLY A 128 41.81 -4.38 -5.63
C GLY A 128 42.81 -5.34 -5.04
N TYR A 129 43.50 -4.96 -3.97
CA TYR A 129 44.43 -5.81 -3.26
C TYR A 129 43.76 -6.46 -2.05
N ARG A 130 44.19 -7.64 -1.66
CA ARG A 130 43.77 -8.23 -0.40
C ARG A 130 44.26 -7.36 0.77
N TYR A 131 43.44 -7.20 1.78
CA TYR A 131 43.76 -6.36 2.92
C TYR A 131 44.98 -6.85 3.68
N ASP A 132 45.09 -8.16 3.89
CA ASP A 132 46.23 -8.77 4.60
C ASP A 132 47.54 -8.67 3.79
N GLU A 133 47.49 -8.71 2.48
CA GLU A 133 48.65 -8.47 1.60
C GLU A 133 49.03 -7.01 1.58
N ARG A 134 48.04 -6.15 1.38
CA ARG A 134 48.26 -4.71 1.27
C ARG A 134 48.87 -4.08 2.52
N MET A 135 48.45 -4.53 3.68
CA MET A 135 48.98 -4.04 4.96
C MET A 135 50.41 -4.50 5.25
N ARG A 136 50.88 -5.55 4.60
CA ARG A 136 52.23 -6.05 4.70
C ARG A 136 53.18 -5.41 3.67
N ASP A 137 52.63 -4.76 2.66
CA ASP A 137 53.42 -4.09 1.65
C ASP A 137 53.91 -2.70 2.09
N PRO A 138 55.19 -2.51 2.40
CA PRO A 138 55.69 -1.19 2.80
C PRO A 138 55.50 -0.11 1.73
N ALA A 139 55.43 -0.48 0.45
CA ALA A 139 55.27 0.45 -0.65
C ALA A 139 53.79 0.98 -0.72
N ALA A 140 52.87 0.35 -0.01
CA ALA A 140 51.49 0.82 0.08
C ALA A 140 51.34 2.14 0.85
N GLY A 141 52.32 2.48 1.71
CA GLY A 141 52.26 3.67 2.54
C GLY A 141 51.13 3.67 3.56
N LEU A 142 50.59 2.48 3.90
CA LEU A 142 49.55 2.31 4.87
C LEU A 142 50.09 1.90 6.20
N THR A 143 49.50 2.38 7.28
CA THR A 143 49.86 2.02 8.66
C THR A 143 48.72 1.23 9.30
N PRO A 144 48.86 -0.06 9.57
CA PRO A 144 47.86 -0.83 10.28
C PRO A 144 47.42 -0.14 11.58
N GLY A 145 46.10 0.13 11.72
CA GLY A 145 45.57 0.87 12.85
C GLY A 145 45.91 2.36 12.91
N GLY A 146 46.55 2.92 11.85
CA GLY A 146 46.95 4.32 11.76
C GLY A 146 45.96 5.17 10.93
N ASP A 147 46.20 6.49 10.96
CA ASP A 147 45.50 7.44 10.10
C ASP A 147 46.18 7.47 8.72
N ASN A 148 45.41 7.15 7.70
CA ASN A 148 45.87 7.06 6.32
C ASN A 148 45.53 8.30 5.49
N ASN A 149 45.75 9.51 6.02
CA ASN A 149 45.61 10.77 5.31
C ASN A 149 44.22 10.94 4.67
N PHE A 150 43.17 10.88 5.48
CA PHE A 150 41.75 10.97 5.05
C PHE A 150 41.27 9.80 4.18
N ASP A 151 41.99 8.70 4.22
CA ASP A 151 41.66 7.53 3.43
C ASP A 151 40.59 6.60 4.08
N GLY A 152 39.85 7.12 4.97
CA GLY A 152 38.82 6.38 5.68
C GLY A 152 39.29 5.80 7.00
N ASP A 153 38.73 4.67 7.42
CA ASP A 153 38.90 4.12 8.77
C ASP A 153 39.97 3.05 8.88
N TYR A 154 40.93 2.98 7.98
CA TYR A 154 42.05 2.07 8.09
C TYR A 154 42.80 2.16 9.43
N TYR A 155 42.92 3.35 9.99
CA TYR A 155 43.54 3.60 11.27
C TYR A 155 42.96 2.82 12.46
N LYS A 156 41.73 2.27 12.27
CA LYS A 156 41.07 1.46 13.30
C LYS A 156 41.02 -0.03 12.96
N ALA A 157 41.31 -0.38 11.72
CA ALA A 157 41.08 -1.74 11.25
C ALA A 157 42.14 -2.76 11.67
N ARG A 158 43.42 -2.35 11.79
CA ARG A 158 44.54 -3.20 12.22
C ARG A 158 44.60 -4.54 11.46
N TRP A 159 44.52 -4.48 10.13
CA TRP A 159 44.38 -5.66 9.26
C TRP A 159 45.48 -6.69 9.42
N SER A 160 46.72 -6.26 9.69
CA SER A 160 47.84 -7.17 9.92
C SER A 160 47.65 -8.06 11.15
N GLU A 161 46.80 -7.64 12.08
CA GLU A 161 46.53 -8.38 13.35
C GLU A 161 45.25 -9.17 13.27
N THR A 162 44.22 -8.63 12.57
CA THR A 162 42.88 -9.17 12.59
C THR A 162 42.57 -10.10 11.39
N GLY A 163 43.37 -10.02 10.30
CA GLY A 163 43.13 -10.76 9.08
C GLY A 163 41.89 -10.26 8.31
N VAL A 164 41.51 -10.97 7.24
CA VAL A 164 40.36 -10.67 6.42
C VAL A 164 39.08 -11.29 6.97
N LEU A 165 37.94 -10.70 6.56
CA LEU A 165 36.62 -11.22 6.89
C LEU A 165 36.13 -12.12 5.75
N GLU A 166 36.33 -13.42 5.85
CA GLU A 166 35.83 -14.41 4.89
C GLU A 166 34.29 -14.51 4.88
N ALA A 167 33.75 -14.94 3.75
CA ALA A 167 32.31 -15.21 3.62
C ALA A 167 31.90 -16.38 4.53
N ASP A 168 31.03 -16.10 5.47
CA ASP A 168 30.58 -17.07 6.47
C ASP A 168 29.34 -17.84 5.97
N CYS A 169 29.55 -19.04 5.43
CA CYS A 169 28.51 -19.87 4.86
C CYS A 169 27.47 -20.30 5.90
N LEU A 170 27.93 -20.60 7.13
CA LEU A 170 27.07 -21.05 8.21
C LEU A 170 26.11 -19.96 8.71
N LEU A 171 26.46 -18.69 8.50
CA LEU A 171 25.58 -17.56 8.80
C LEU A 171 24.19 -17.71 8.17
N CYS A 172 24.12 -18.24 6.94
CA CYS A 172 22.85 -18.46 6.24
C CYS A 172 22.34 -19.90 6.37
N HIS A 173 23.24 -20.86 6.42
CA HIS A 173 22.90 -22.27 6.30
C HIS A 173 22.80 -23.03 7.63
N LEU A 174 23.22 -22.44 8.77
CA LEU A 174 23.06 -23.02 10.09
C LEU A 174 21.86 -22.38 10.81
N PRO A 175 20.74 -23.08 11.02
CA PRO A 175 19.54 -22.52 11.63
C PRO A 175 19.75 -21.94 13.05
N GLU A 176 20.68 -22.51 13.79
CA GLU A 176 21.02 -22.13 15.16
C GLU A 176 22.17 -21.10 15.26
N TYR A 177 22.52 -20.45 14.11
CA TYR A 177 23.61 -19.49 14.06
C TYR A 177 23.41 -18.32 15.03
N ASN A 178 24.40 -18.05 15.86
CA ASN A 178 24.37 -17.03 16.90
C ASN A 178 24.93 -15.69 16.38
N PHE A 179 24.06 -14.85 15.80
CA PHE A 179 24.43 -13.52 15.31
C PHE A 179 25.00 -12.61 16.39
N ALA A 180 24.55 -12.73 17.65
CA ALA A 180 25.06 -11.91 18.76
C ALA A 180 26.50 -12.26 19.09
N ALA A 181 26.83 -13.56 19.17
CA ALA A 181 28.19 -14.01 19.40
C ALA A 181 29.13 -13.59 18.26
N ARG A 182 28.72 -13.76 17.00
CA ARG A 182 29.47 -13.26 15.83
C ARG A 182 29.74 -11.75 15.95
N ASN A 183 28.69 -10.97 16.20
CA ASN A 183 28.78 -9.53 16.23
C ASN A 183 29.67 -9.03 17.38
N ALA A 184 29.68 -9.74 18.53
CA ALA A 184 30.58 -9.44 19.64
C ALA A 184 32.05 -9.57 19.21
N GLN A 185 32.40 -10.59 18.42
CA GLN A 185 33.74 -10.76 17.89
C GLN A 185 34.10 -9.64 16.87
N LEU A 186 33.15 -9.21 16.04
CA LEU A 186 33.40 -8.06 15.14
C LEU A 186 33.63 -6.77 15.92
N ASP A 187 32.89 -6.53 17.00
CA ASP A 187 33.09 -5.37 17.89
C ASP A 187 34.46 -5.43 18.62
N ALA A 188 34.94 -6.63 18.90
CA ALA A 188 36.25 -6.88 19.46
C ALA A 188 37.41 -6.84 18.43
N LEU A 189 37.11 -6.63 17.17
CA LEU A 189 38.01 -6.72 16.01
C LEU A 189 38.59 -8.13 15.77
N ASN A 190 37.97 -9.16 16.32
CA ASN A 190 38.36 -10.56 16.18
C ASN A 190 37.77 -11.19 14.91
N PHE A 191 38.08 -10.66 13.75
CA PHE A 191 37.35 -10.99 12.48
C PHE A 191 37.48 -12.46 12.09
N ARG A 192 38.67 -13.03 12.25
CA ARG A 192 38.94 -14.45 11.92
C ARG A 192 38.20 -15.43 12.84
N TRP A 193 37.87 -15.01 14.05
CA TRP A 193 37.18 -15.84 15.05
C TRP A 193 35.66 -15.68 15.02
N ALA A 194 35.14 -14.63 14.33
CA ALA A 194 33.70 -14.35 14.27
C ALA A 194 32.88 -15.55 13.76
N PRO A 195 33.25 -16.25 12.66
CA PRO A 195 32.56 -17.45 12.22
C PRO A 195 32.53 -18.58 13.24
N THR A 196 33.62 -18.83 13.97
CA THR A 196 33.69 -19.86 14.99
C THR A 196 32.71 -19.60 16.14
N ALA A 197 32.67 -18.35 16.63
CA ALA A 197 31.75 -17.94 17.69
C ALA A 197 30.28 -17.93 17.20
N GLY A 198 30.04 -17.42 15.97
CA GLY A 198 28.74 -17.39 15.39
C GLY A 198 28.13 -18.76 15.14
N ALA A 199 28.93 -19.71 14.70
CA ALA A 199 28.47 -21.08 14.49
C ALA A 199 28.32 -21.87 15.82
N GLY A 200 28.69 -21.26 16.98
CA GLY A 200 28.60 -21.91 18.29
C GLY A 200 29.50 -23.11 18.44
N LEU A 201 30.65 -23.10 17.75
CA LEU A 201 31.60 -24.21 17.72
C LEU A 201 32.55 -24.21 18.90
N GLY A 202 32.71 -23.07 19.58
CA GLY A 202 33.59 -22.89 20.71
C GLY A 202 33.47 -21.49 21.32
N GLU A 203 34.09 -21.30 22.46
CA GLU A 203 34.22 -20.01 23.13
C GLU A 203 35.45 -19.27 22.61
N VAL A 204 35.29 -18.00 22.25
CA VAL A 204 36.39 -17.12 21.84
C VAL A 204 36.61 -16.08 22.94
N THR A 205 37.83 -16.00 23.41
CA THR A 205 38.26 -15.10 24.49
C THR A 205 39.33 -14.14 23.98
N GLY A 206 39.50 -13.01 24.68
CA GLY A 206 40.41 -11.93 24.29
C GLY A 206 39.79 -10.97 23.25
N ALA A 207 40.42 -9.82 23.03
CA ALA A 207 39.96 -8.79 22.12
C ALA A 207 41.15 -8.05 21.51
N VAL A 208 41.27 -8.12 20.17
CA VAL A 208 42.26 -7.33 19.41
C VAL A 208 42.10 -5.84 19.71
N ALA A 209 40.85 -5.35 19.81
CA ALA A 209 40.55 -3.96 20.15
C ALA A 209 41.14 -3.50 21.49
N LYS A 210 41.53 -4.43 22.38
CA LYS A 210 42.13 -4.17 23.68
C LYS A 210 43.61 -4.61 23.77
N ASN A 211 44.22 -4.98 22.65
CA ASN A 211 45.55 -5.61 22.63
C ASN A 211 45.66 -6.92 23.41
N GLU A 212 44.56 -7.66 23.56
CA GLU A 212 44.56 -8.97 24.20
C GLU A 212 44.82 -10.08 23.15
N THR A 213 45.50 -11.15 23.57
CA THR A 213 45.64 -12.36 22.75
C THR A 213 44.28 -13.04 22.60
N VAL A 214 43.89 -13.29 21.39
CA VAL A 214 42.62 -14.00 21.09
C VAL A 214 42.88 -15.50 21.09
N ALA A 215 42.04 -16.24 21.78
CA ALA A 215 42.12 -17.69 21.86
C ALA A 215 40.74 -18.31 21.62
N VAL A 216 40.72 -19.54 21.13
CA VAL A 216 39.49 -20.32 20.94
C VAL A 216 39.59 -21.64 21.75
N ALA A 217 38.47 -21.97 22.39
CA ALA A 217 38.28 -23.26 23.03
C ALA A 217 37.05 -23.95 22.40
N TYR A 218 37.29 -24.94 21.57
CA TYR A 218 36.23 -25.69 20.90
C TYR A 218 35.41 -26.52 21.87
N ASP A 219 34.10 -26.58 21.64
CA ASP A 219 33.18 -27.44 22.36
C ASP A 219 33.25 -28.88 21.77
N ALA A 220 33.97 -29.76 22.44
CA ALA A 220 34.16 -31.14 22.02
C ALA A 220 32.83 -31.90 21.78
N SER A 221 31.74 -31.49 22.44
CA SER A 221 30.43 -32.13 22.30
C SER A 221 29.79 -31.88 20.91
N LYS A 222 30.29 -30.93 20.14
CA LYS A 222 29.83 -30.64 18.79
C LYS A 222 30.47 -31.56 17.74
N PHE A 223 31.50 -32.24 18.07
CA PHE A 223 32.31 -33.07 17.16
C PHE A 223 31.99 -34.54 17.31
N ASN A 224 32.07 -35.27 16.21
CA ASN A 224 32.01 -36.72 16.18
C ASN A 224 33.29 -37.28 16.83
N PRO A 225 33.33 -38.57 17.25
CA PRO A 225 34.51 -39.19 17.82
C PRO A 225 35.77 -39.17 16.94
N ASP A 226 35.60 -39.06 15.61
CA ASP A 226 36.69 -38.91 14.64
C ASP A 226 37.15 -37.48 14.41
N GLY A 227 36.52 -36.52 15.12
CA GLY A 227 36.81 -35.08 14.99
C GLY A 227 36.10 -34.38 13.85
N THR A 228 35.23 -35.07 13.11
CA THR A 228 34.40 -34.43 12.10
C THR A 228 33.18 -33.73 12.71
N LEU A 229 32.55 -32.84 11.98
CA LEU A 229 31.30 -32.17 12.32
C LEU A 229 30.13 -32.71 11.48
N SER A 230 28.95 -32.83 12.11
CA SER A 230 27.69 -33.20 11.44
C SER A 230 26.57 -32.19 11.77
N PRO A 231 26.73 -30.91 11.48
CA PRO A 231 25.76 -29.89 11.84
C PRO A 231 24.49 -30.02 10.96
N HIS A 232 23.37 -29.54 11.51
CA HIS A 232 22.13 -29.47 10.76
C HIS A 232 22.18 -28.30 9.74
N ILE A 233 22.70 -28.54 8.56
CA ILE A 233 22.78 -27.56 7.48
C ILE A 233 21.51 -27.58 6.64
N VAL A 234 20.88 -26.40 6.43
CA VAL A 234 19.70 -26.20 5.58
C VAL A 234 20.11 -25.64 4.23
N VAL A 235 19.52 -26.16 3.16
CA VAL A 235 19.74 -25.61 1.80
C VAL A 235 19.07 -24.24 1.66
N SER A 236 17.89 -24.07 2.23
CA SER A 236 17.11 -22.84 2.14
C SER A 236 17.10 -22.13 3.50
N PRO A 237 17.65 -20.90 3.58
CA PRO A 237 17.71 -20.14 4.82
C PRO A 237 16.32 -19.84 5.41
N ARG A 238 16.24 -19.75 6.72
CA ARG A 238 15.02 -19.32 7.45
C ARG A 238 14.81 -17.80 7.34
N ASN A 239 13.58 -17.35 7.58
CA ASN A 239 13.27 -15.92 7.60
C ASN A 239 14.07 -15.14 8.64
N GLU A 240 14.29 -15.73 9.81
CA GLU A 240 15.07 -15.15 10.92
C GLU A 240 16.51 -14.85 10.50
N THR A 241 17.11 -15.72 9.71
CA THR A 241 18.46 -15.51 9.15
C THR A 241 18.50 -14.27 8.27
N CYS A 242 17.55 -14.12 7.35
CA CYS A 242 17.46 -12.93 6.49
C CYS A 242 17.20 -11.67 7.33
N LEU A 243 16.30 -11.76 8.32
CA LEU A 243 15.88 -10.64 9.14
C LEU A 243 16.93 -10.20 10.16
N ALA A 244 17.90 -11.03 10.50
CA ALA A 244 19.03 -10.62 11.33
C ALA A 244 19.74 -9.37 10.76
N CYS A 245 19.82 -9.29 9.42
CA CYS A 245 20.39 -8.15 8.71
C CYS A 245 19.31 -7.25 8.10
N HIS A 246 18.31 -7.84 7.43
CA HIS A 246 17.33 -7.08 6.63
C HIS A 246 16.21 -6.43 7.46
N ALA A 247 16.05 -6.75 8.74
CA ALA A 247 15.21 -5.98 9.65
C ALA A 247 15.85 -4.63 10.03
N GLN A 248 17.14 -4.48 9.83
CA GLN A 248 17.88 -3.24 10.12
C GLN A 248 18.23 -2.49 8.81
N PRO A 249 18.33 -1.18 8.83
CA PRO A 249 17.77 -0.28 9.83
C PRO A 249 16.23 -0.25 9.79
N GLY A 250 15.61 0.11 10.92
CA GLY A 250 14.15 0.07 11.10
C GLY A 250 13.30 0.92 10.13
N TRP A 251 13.91 1.87 9.45
CA TRP A 251 13.25 2.77 8.49
C TRP A 251 13.19 2.24 7.05
N LYS A 252 13.89 1.16 6.74
CA LYS A 252 13.90 0.58 5.40
C LYS A 252 12.62 -0.20 5.08
N LYS A 253 12.59 -0.83 3.93
CA LYS A 253 11.43 -1.54 3.37
C LYS A 253 10.81 -2.55 4.32
N ARG A 254 11.62 -3.18 5.16
CA ARG A 254 11.16 -4.20 6.11
C ARG A 254 11.08 -3.66 7.53
N GLY A 255 12.22 -3.33 8.11
CA GLY A 255 12.33 -2.88 9.50
C GLY A 255 12.11 -3.98 10.51
N ALA A 256 12.37 -3.67 11.79
CA ALA A 256 12.30 -4.62 12.91
C ALA A 256 10.90 -5.19 13.17
N ASN A 257 9.86 -4.51 12.73
CA ASN A 257 8.46 -4.92 12.89
C ASN A 257 7.93 -5.84 11.77
N PHE A 258 8.75 -6.17 10.76
CA PHE A 258 8.35 -7.09 9.70
C PHE A 258 8.27 -8.53 10.24
N ARG A 259 7.07 -8.95 10.56
CA ARG A 259 6.76 -10.23 11.22
C ARG A 259 5.42 -10.79 10.73
N ALA A 260 5.12 -12.03 11.10
CA ALA A 260 3.83 -12.67 10.77
C ALA A 260 2.59 -11.89 11.27
N ARG A 261 2.72 -11.07 12.33
CA ARG A 261 1.62 -10.21 12.80
C ARG A 261 1.35 -9.00 11.90
N THR A 262 2.32 -8.55 11.09
CA THR A 262 2.23 -7.35 10.24
C THR A 262 2.12 -7.66 8.76
N ASP A 263 2.39 -8.92 8.36
CA ASP A 263 2.39 -9.32 6.94
C ASP A 263 1.60 -10.62 6.73
N VAL A 264 0.68 -10.62 5.78
CA VAL A 264 -0.17 -11.79 5.50
C VAL A 264 0.62 -12.97 4.92
N HIS A 265 1.69 -12.71 4.16
CA HIS A 265 2.50 -13.75 3.54
C HIS A 265 3.34 -14.49 4.60
N LEU A 266 4.00 -13.75 5.50
CA LEU A 266 4.70 -14.36 6.63
C LEU A 266 3.76 -15.11 7.56
N ARG A 267 2.53 -14.60 7.75
CA ARG A 267 1.48 -15.30 8.53
C ARG A 267 1.04 -16.60 7.85
N ALA A 268 1.00 -16.62 6.53
CA ALA A 268 0.68 -17.81 5.73
C ALA A 268 1.86 -18.81 5.66
N GLY A 269 3.02 -18.49 6.26
CA GLY A 269 4.18 -19.37 6.30
C GLY A 269 5.13 -19.23 5.10
N LEU A 270 4.96 -18.18 4.26
CA LEU A 270 5.89 -17.93 3.16
C LEU A 270 7.25 -17.49 3.70
N ARG A 271 8.29 -17.93 2.99
CA ARG A 271 9.68 -17.58 3.29
C ARG A 271 10.15 -16.45 2.38
N CYS A 272 11.18 -15.74 2.80
CA CYS A 272 11.79 -14.68 1.99
C CYS A 272 12.19 -15.19 0.60
N VAL A 273 12.75 -16.41 0.53
CA VAL A 273 13.17 -17.06 -0.72
C VAL A 273 12.02 -17.47 -1.64
N ASP A 274 10.80 -17.52 -1.15
CA ASP A 274 9.63 -17.84 -1.99
C ASP A 274 9.29 -16.63 -2.91
N CYS A 275 9.60 -15.41 -2.49
CA CYS A 275 9.51 -14.19 -3.30
C CYS A 275 10.86 -13.79 -3.91
N HIS A 276 11.97 -14.03 -3.20
CA HIS A 276 13.33 -13.77 -3.64
C HIS A 276 14.04 -15.09 -4.01
N PRO A 277 13.67 -15.74 -5.13
CA PRO A 277 14.24 -17.04 -5.49
C PRO A 277 15.75 -16.91 -5.68
N ALA A 278 16.49 -17.85 -5.09
CA ALA A 278 17.92 -17.97 -5.32
C ALA A 278 18.17 -18.99 -6.43
N GLY A 279 19.24 -18.78 -7.18
CA GLY A 279 19.66 -19.74 -8.18
C GLY A 279 20.19 -19.12 -9.44
N SER A 280 20.55 -20.00 -10.36
CA SER A 280 20.91 -19.65 -11.73
C SER A 280 19.68 -19.81 -12.64
N ARG A 281 19.81 -19.40 -13.90
CA ARG A 281 18.79 -19.64 -14.94
C ARG A 281 18.35 -21.09 -15.07
N ALA A 282 19.19 -22.06 -14.66
CA ALA A 282 18.86 -23.47 -14.70
C ALA A 282 17.81 -23.86 -13.63
N ILE A 283 17.74 -23.12 -12.53
CA ILE A 283 16.81 -23.38 -11.42
C ILE A 283 15.56 -22.51 -11.54
N ASP A 284 15.71 -21.23 -11.79
CA ASP A 284 14.62 -20.28 -12.05
C ASP A 284 15.05 -19.34 -13.18
N PRO A 285 14.43 -19.43 -14.39
CA PRO A 285 14.85 -18.64 -15.55
C PRO A 285 14.70 -17.13 -15.36
N ARG A 286 14.00 -16.70 -14.33
CA ARG A 286 13.83 -15.29 -13.97
C ARG A 286 15.04 -14.73 -13.23
N VAL A 287 15.78 -15.58 -12.50
CA VAL A 287 16.98 -15.16 -11.77
C VAL A 287 18.17 -15.07 -12.72
N ARG A 288 18.67 -13.86 -12.94
CA ARG A 288 19.83 -13.59 -13.79
C ARG A 288 21.08 -13.50 -12.91
N GLY A 289 21.67 -14.65 -12.62
CA GLY A 289 22.89 -14.70 -11.84
C GLY A 289 23.97 -15.51 -12.53
N ARG A 290 25.22 -15.33 -12.08
CA ARG A 290 26.37 -16.09 -12.56
C ARG A 290 26.55 -17.40 -11.77
N GLU A 291 25.89 -17.48 -10.61
CA GLU A 291 26.01 -18.61 -9.71
C GLU A 291 24.70 -18.78 -8.89
N VAL A 292 24.61 -19.90 -8.15
CA VAL A 292 23.36 -20.30 -7.46
C VAL A 292 22.97 -19.47 -6.24
N HIS A 293 23.83 -18.59 -5.75
CA HIS A 293 23.56 -17.70 -4.61
C HIS A 293 23.07 -16.32 -5.02
N GLN A 294 22.81 -16.11 -6.29
CA GLN A 294 22.20 -14.87 -6.78
C GLN A 294 20.70 -14.90 -6.48
N PHE A 295 20.25 -13.99 -5.62
CA PHE A 295 18.84 -13.86 -5.26
C PHE A 295 18.07 -12.96 -6.23
N GLY A 296 16.78 -13.25 -6.41
CA GLY A 296 15.85 -12.41 -7.15
C GLY A 296 15.80 -10.98 -6.56
N LYS A 297 15.95 -9.98 -7.42
CA LYS A 297 16.04 -8.57 -7.05
C LYS A 297 14.88 -7.78 -7.65
N GLY A 298 14.42 -6.77 -6.90
CA GLY A 298 13.38 -5.88 -7.36
C GLY A 298 13.89 -4.76 -8.24
N ASP A 299 12.97 -3.93 -8.69
CA ASP A 299 13.21 -2.65 -9.32
C ASP A 299 12.83 -1.54 -8.34
N ASP A 300 13.80 -0.76 -7.89
CA ASP A 300 13.65 0.24 -6.85
C ASP A 300 14.15 1.61 -7.33
N PRO A 301 13.36 2.68 -7.27
CA PRO A 301 13.72 3.98 -7.82
C PRO A 301 15.07 4.51 -7.34
N GLY A 302 15.30 4.41 -6.03
CA GLY A 302 16.50 4.95 -5.41
C GLY A 302 17.56 3.91 -5.09
N GLY A 303 17.33 2.66 -5.43
CA GLY A 303 18.17 1.55 -5.03
C GLY A 303 19.02 0.95 -6.16
N GLN A 304 19.17 1.65 -7.27
CA GLN A 304 19.97 1.18 -8.40
C GLN A 304 21.46 1.31 -8.08
N VAL A 305 21.92 0.40 -7.27
CA VAL A 305 23.35 0.26 -6.96
C VAL A 305 24.01 -0.60 -8.03
N ARG A 306 23.28 -1.55 -8.62
CA ARG A 306 23.76 -2.43 -9.69
C ARG A 306 22.84 -2.40 -10.90
N ASN A 307 23.44 -2.50 -12.10
CA ASN A 307 22.69 -2.63 -13.34
C ASN A 307 21.93 -3.95 -13.47
N ASP A 308 22.16 -4.89 -12.57
CA ASP A 308 21.50 -6.18 -12.52
C ASP A 308 20.26 -6.23 -11.58
N LEU A 309 19.77 -5.07 -11.15
CA LEU A 309 18.41 -4.94 -10.57
C LEU A 309 17.40 -5.10 -11.71
N ASP A 310 17.04 -6.31 -11.98
CA ASP A 310 16.35 -6.74 -13.18
C ASP A 310 14.91 -7.14 -12.98
N SER A 311 14.32 -6.80 -11.83
CA SER A 311 12.94 -7.16 -11.47
C SER A 311 12.69 -8.69 -11.47
N THR A 312 13.64 -9.47 -11.04
CA THR A 312 13.54 -10.95 -10.98
C THR A 312 12.89 -11.46 -9.70
N VAL A 313 12.65 -10.59 -8.72
CA VAL A 313 11.78 -10.92 -7.58
C VAL A 313 10.37 -11.27 -8.08
N ARG A 314 9.72 -12.26 -7.46
CA ARG A 314 8.31 -12.52 -7.75
C ARG A 314 7.46 -11.35 -7.30
N ASP A 315 6.70 -10.80 -8.23
CA ASP A 315 5.73 -9.76 -7.91
C ASP A 315 4.38 -10.36 -7.48
N CYS A 316 3.45 -9.49 -7.10
CA CYS A 316 2.13 -9.93 -6.64
C CYS A 316 1.38 -10.74 -7.73
N ALA A 317 1.51 -10.34 -9.00
CA ALA A 317 0.81 -10.99 -10.10
C ALA A 317 1.32 -12.40 -10.37
N ASP A 318 2.60 -12.68 -10.14
CA ASP A 318 3.19 -14.00 -10.35
C ASP A 318 2.46 -15.12 -9.57
N CYS A 319 1.98 -14.79 -8.38
CA CYS A 319 1.24 -15.73 -7.54
C CYS A 319 -0.28 -15.53 -7.63
N HIS A 320 -0.76 -14.28 -7.54
CA HIS A 320 -2.18 -13.96 -7.43
C HIS A 320 -2.97 -14.03 -8.75
N THR A 321 -2.34 -14.27 -9.91
CA THR A 321 -3.03 -14.54 -11.16
C THR A 321 -3.26 -16.04 -11.40
N SER A 322 -2.37 -16.88 -10.89
CA SER A 322 -2.36 -18.33 -11.16
C SER A 322 -2.69 -19.20 -9.94
N GLY A 323 -2.71 -18.62 -8.73
CA GLY A 323 -2.84 -19.37 -7.48
C GLY A 323 -1.54 -20.06 -7.04
N TYR A 324 -0.38 -19.65 -7.59
CA TYR A 324 0.91 -20.21 -7.23
C TYR A 324 1.18 -20.09 -5.73
N LEU A 325 1.78 -21.09 -5.11
CA LEU A 325 2.00 -21.22 -3.66
C LEU A 325 0.71 -21.11 -2.81
N GLY A 326 -0.46 -21.45 -3.38
CA GLY A 326 -1.73 -21.35 -2.68
C GLY A 326 -2.27 -19.94 -2.54
N ALA A 327 -1.73 -18.98 -3.29
CA ALA A 327 -2.19 -17.59 -3.25
C ALA A 327 -3.65 -17.47 -3.72
N PRO A 328 -4.49 -16.67 -3.06
CA PRO A 328 -5.84 -16.40 -3.56
C PRO A 328 -5.75 -15.62 -4.88
N ILE A 329 -6.58 -16.00 -5.86
CA ILE A 329 -6.66 -15.30 -7.15
C ILE A 329 -7.27 -13.92 -6.95
N ALA A 330 -6.60 -12.89 -7.49
CA ALA A 330 -7.00 -11.49 -7.36
C ALA A 330 -8.09 -11.14 -8.39
N GLU A 331 -9.35 -11.18 -7.99
CA GLU A 331 -10.47 -10.90 -8.91
C GLU A 331 -10.80 -9.41 -9.06
N HIS A 332 -10.57 -8.57 -8.06
CA HIS A 332 -10.83 -7.10 -8.05
C HIS A 332 -12.15 -6.70 -8.71
N ARG A 333 -13.22 -7.45 -8.44
CA ARG A 333 -14.54 -7.22 -9.04
C ARG A 333 -15.06 -5.82 -8.72
N GLY A 334 -15.47 -5.08 -9.76
CA GLY A 334 -15.99 -3.71 -9.63
C GLY A 334 -14.93 -2.61 -9.53
N LEU A 335 -13.63 -2.96 -9.54
CA LEU A 335 -12.57 -1.97 -9.65
C LEU A 335 -12.36 -1.59 -11.15
N PRO A 336 -12.33 -0.29 -11.50
CA PRO A 336 -12.02 0.12 -12.86
C PRO A 336 -10.65 -0.38 -13.33
N PRO A 337 -10.52 -0.92 -14.55
CA PRO A 337 -9.25 -1.49 -15.05
C PRO A 337 -8.06 -0.53 -14.97
N LEU A 338 -8.30 0.77 -15.18
CA LEU A 338 -7.28 1.81 -15.08
C LEU A 338 -6.56 1.82 -13.72
N HIS A 339 -7.24 1.42 -12.62
CA HIS A 339 -6.59 1.32 -11.32
C HIS A 339 -5.50 0.24 -11.33
N LEU A 340 -5.78 -0.92 -11.91
CA LEU A 340 -4.81 -2.02 -12.01
C LEU A 340 -3.66 -1.70 -12.98
N GLU A 341 -3.89 -0.86 -13.97
CA GLU A 341 -2.86 -0.40 -14.91
C GLU A 341 -1.96 0.66 -14.28
N ARG A 342 -2.52 1.61 -13.51
CA ARG A 342 -1.83 2.81 -13.01
C ARG A 342 -1.44 2.76 -11.54
N ILE A 343 -2.00 1.87 -10.76
CA ILE A 343 -1.75 1.75 -9.31
C ILE A 343 -1.13 0.40 -9.04
N ALA A 344 0.02 0.39 -8.39
CA ALA A 344 0.65 -0.85 -7.95
C ALA A 344 -0.18 -1.53 -6.85
N CYS A 345 -0.18 -2.85 -6.81
CA CYS A 345 -0.93 -3.63 -5.82
C CYS A 345 -0.59 -3.19 -4.38
N GLN A 346 0.68 -2.92 -4.12
CA GLN A 346 1.18 -2.44 -2.83
C GLN A 346 0.52 -1.14 -2.37
N THR A 347 0.14 -0.26 -3.28
CA THR A 347 -0.48 1.02 -2.93
C THR A 347 -1.81 0.85 -2.19
N CYS A 348 -2.59 -0.14 -2.58
CA CYS A 348 -3.86 -0.46 -1.91
C CYS A 348 -3.65 -1.44 -0.75
N HIS A 349 -2.77 -2.44 -0.92
CA HIS A 349 -2.60 -3.52 0.05
C HIS A 349 -1.56 -3.24 1.14
N ILE A 350 -0.86 -2.10 1.07
CA ILE A 350 -0.02 -1.57 2.15
C ILE A 350 -0.54 -0.17 2.52
N PRO A 351 -1.77 -0.05 3.05
CA PRO A 351 -2.38 1.24 3.34
C PRO A 351 -1.70 1.97 4.51
N GLN A 352 -1.00 1.23 5.34
CA GLN A 352 -0.28 1.71 6.51
C GLN A 352 1.01 0.92 6.71
N ARG A 353 1.96 1.54 7.42
CA ARG A 353 3.23 0.92 7.80
C ARG A 353 3.45 1.07 9.30
N VAL A 354 4.15 0.12 9.86
CA VAL A 354 4.56 0.11 11.29
C VAL A 354 6.08 0.19 11.47
N VAL A 355 6.81 0.42 10.38
CA VAL A 355 8.25 0.72 10.41
C VAL A 355 8.46 2.22 10.55
N MET A 356 9.63 2.62 11.02
CA MET A 356 9.97 4.03 11.17
C MET A 356 9.96 4.77 9.82
N PRO A 357 9.19 5.85 9.64
CA PRO A 357 9.23 6.67 8.44
C PRO A 357 10.40 7.65 8.53
N ILE A 358 11.36 7.51 7.64
CA ILE A 358 12.45 8.48 7.51
C ILE A 358 12.21 9.31 6.26
N GLN A 359 11.99 10.60 6.43
CA GLN A 359 11.81 11.53 5.33
C GLN A 359 12.97 12.52 5.17
N VAL A 360 13.67 12.83 6.25
CA VAL A 360 14.81 13.74 6.23
C VAL A 360 15.99 13.12 6.95
N GLN A 361 17.16 13.16 6.33
CA GLN A 361 18.44 12.90 6.99
C GLN A 361 19.28 14.18 6.96
N ALA A 362 19.61 14.69 8.13
CA ALA A 362 20.58 15.74 8.31
C ALA A 362 21.90 15.16 8.85
N SER A 363 23.00 15.54 8.23
CA SER A 363 24.35 15.10 8.59
C SER A 363 25.19 16.33 8.99
N ASP A 364 24.63 17.18 9.84
CA ASP A 364 25.22 18.44 10.29
C ASP A 364 25.93 18.40 11.64
N VAL A 365 25.68 17.37 12.43
CA VAL A 365 26.22 17.10 13.79
C VAL A 365 25.84 18.09 14.89
N PHE A 366 25.03 19.08 14.62
CA PHE A 366 24.66 20.11 15.61
C PHE A 366 23.68 19.57 16.64
N ASN A 367 22.87 18.63 16.28
CA ASN A 367 21.88 18.03 17.17
C ASN A 367 22.47 16.94 18.06
N PRO A 368 21.91 16.71 19.26
CA PRO A 368 22.39 15.67 20.15
C PRO A 368 22.45 14.31 19.46
N ALA A 369 23.60 13.65 19.56
CA ALA A 369 23.80 12.28 19.04
C ALA A 369 23.50 12.08 17.55
N PRO A 370 24.29 12.67 16.63
CA PRO A 370 24.17 12.48 15.19
C PRO A 370 24.66 11.11 14.71
N LYS A 371 24.40 10.05 15.47
CA LYS A 371 24.85 8.71 15.13
C LYS A 371 23.83 8.00 14.27
N ILE A 372 24.32 7.35 13.20
CA ILE A 372 23.56 6.40 12.40
C ILE A 372 23.95 5.01 12.87
N PRO A 373 22.97 4.17 13.05
CA PRO A 373 22.55 3.43 14.23
C PRO A 373 23.60 2.42 14.70
N PRO A 374 23.26 1.62 15.69
CA PRO A 374 22.34 1.75 16.78
C PRO A 374 23.02 2.25 18.07
N GLY A 375 22.28 2.69 19.02
CA GLY A 375 22.76 3.07 20.34
C GLY A 375 23.00 4.56 20.56
N GLY A 376 22.63 5.41 19.63
CA GLY A 376 22.60 6.86 19.76
C GLY A 376 21.39 7.45 19.05
N LYS A 377 21.01 8.63 19.45
CA LYS A 377 20.00 9.42 18.77
C LYS A 377 20.46 9.73 17.34
N GLN A 378 19.56 9.69 16.38
CA GLN A 378 19.82 9.91 14.95
C GLN A 378 19.33 11.26 14.52
N LEU A 379 19.98 11.86 13.54
CA LEU A 379 19.52 13.10 12.91
C LEU A 379 18.44 12.82 11.86
N TRP A 380 17.28 12.37 12.32
CA TRP A 380 16.16 12.07 11.47
C TRP A 380 14.96 12.91 11.88
N THR A 381 14.37 13.59 10.91
CA THR A 381 13.10 14.27 11.05
C THR A 381 12.09 13.73 10.04
N PHE A 382 10.82 13.78 10.34
CA PHE A 382 9.77 13.30 9.45
C PHE A 382 8.44 13.98 9.76
N TYR A 383 7.53 13.90 8.80
CA TYR A 383 6.20 14.49 8.89
C TYR A 383 5.16 13.37 9.00
N GLY A 384 4.14 13.60 9.80
CA GLY A 384 3.01 12.70 9.94
C GLY A 384 2.15 12.64 8.67
N VAL A 385 1.15 11.78 8.70
CA VAL A 385 0.21 11.56 7.57
C VAL A 385 -0.49 12.85 7.12
N ASN A 386 -0.73 13.76 8.05
CA ASN A 386 -1.38 15.04 7.80
C ASN A 386 -0.37 16.17 7.48
N GLY A 387 0.90 15.85 7.27
CA GLY A 387 1.95 16.84 7.05
C GLY A 387 2.51 17.46 8.33
N ASP A 388 2.12 16.98 9.51
CA ASP A 388 2.65 17.47 10.78
C ASP A 388 4.13 17.14 10.91
N TYR A 389 4.93 18.15 11.27
CA TYR A 389 6.34 17.97 11.57
C TYR A 389 6.49 17.18 12.88
N ARG A 390 7.37 16.16 12.84
CA ARG A 390 7.65 15.35 14.01
C ARG A 390 9.15 15.22 14.22
N ASN A 391 9.59 15.46 15.43
CA ASN A 391 10.94 15.14 15.86
C ASN A 391 11.07 13.62 15.91
N HIS A 392 12.08 13.07 15.25
CA HIS A 392 12.25 11.62 15.17
C HIS A 392 12.57 10.98 16.53
N TYR A 393 13.12 11.71 17.50
CA TYR A 393 13.43 11.15 18.81
C TYR A 393 12.18 10.68 19.55
N GLY A 394 11.17 11.55 19.67
CA GLY A 394 9.91 11.16 20.27
C GLY A 394 9.20 10.07 19.49
N TYR A 395 9.32 10.10 18.17
CA TYR A 395 8.74 9.10 17.31
C TYR A 395 9.46 7.76 17.37
N LEU A 396 10.80 7.75 17.50
CA LEU A 396 11.57 6.53 17.69
C LEU A 396 11.16 5.78 18.96
N GLU A 397 10.88 6.50 20.03
CA GLU A 397 10.36 5.91 21.26
C GLU A 397 9.01 5.24 21.04
N MET A 398 8.13 5.88 20.26
CA MET A 398 6.83 5.28 19.90
C MET A 398 6.96 4.12 18.92
N MET A 399 7.98 4.13 18.06
CA MET A 399 8.21 3.10 17.03
C MET A 399 8.76 1.79 17.55
N GLY A 400 8.97 1.66 18.86
CA GLY A 400 9.27 0.40 19.50
C GLY A 400 10.71 -0.09 19.36
N TYR A 401 11.66 0.79 19.36
CA TYR A 401 13.07 0.40 19.59
C TYR A 401 13.26 -0.25 20.96
N ASP A 402 12.30 -0.01 21.87
CA ASP A 402 12.26 -0.56 23.22
C ASP A 402 11.10 -1.56 23.39
N ASP A 403 10.73 -2.29 22.36
CA ASP A 403 9.55 -3.17 22.31
C ASP A 403 8.19 -2.48 22.54
N LYS A 404 8.13 -1.15 22.48
CA LYS A 404 6.89 -0.37 22.60
C LYS A 404 6.03 -0.50 21.34
N PRO A 405 4.70 -0.37 21.44
CA PRO A 405 3.82 -0.38 20.27
C PRO A 405 4.18 0.73 19.28
N THR A 406 4.32 0.36 18.02
CA THR A 406 4.61 1.29 16.94
C THR A 406 3.33 1.94 16.42
N GLU A 407 3.31 3.27 16.31
CA GLU A 407 2.21 3.97 15.67
C GLU A 407 2.25 3.75 14.14
N PRO A 408 1.16 3.26 13.52
CA PRO A 408 1.12 3.10 12.09
C PRO A 408 1.03 4.46 11.38
N PHE A 409 1.71 4.57 10.23
CA PHE A 409 1.64 5.75 9.37
C PHE A 409 1.25 5.36 7.94
N ARG A 410 0.70 6.29 7.16
CA ARG A 410 0.43 6.10 5.74
C ARG A 410 1.67 6.44 4.92
N PRO A 411 2.11 5.53 4.03
CA PRO A 411 3.22 5.83 3.13
C PRO A 411 2.90 7.00 2.20
N MET A 412 3.92 7.78 1.86
CA MET A 412 3.85 8.72 0.74
C MET A 412 3.70 7.94 -0.57
N LEU A 413 2.96 8.51 -1.51
CA LEU A 413 2.76 7.91 -2.83
C LEU A 413 3.51 8.73 -3.90
N THR A 414 4.07 8.04 -4.89
CA THR A 414 4.70 8.71 -6.04
C THR A 414 4.47 7.92 -7.33
N LEU A 415 4.51 8.65 -8.44
CA LEU A 415 4.49 8.05 -9.77
C LEU A 415 5.91 7.61 -10.15
N TYR A 416 6.07 6.32 -10.47
CA TYR A 416 7.32 5.74 -10.97
C TYR A 416 7.02 4.72 -12.05
N LYS A 417 7.67 4.86 -13.22
CA LYS A 417 7.41 4.00 -14.40
C LYS A 417 5.91 3.81 -14.67
N ASP A 418 5.18 4.92 -14.77
CA ASP A 418 3.74 4.98 -15.05
C ASP A 418 2.80 4.32 -14.03
N LYS A 419 3.32 3.88 -12.87
CA LYS A 419 2.53 3.35 -11.76
C LYS A 419 2.74 4.13 -10.47
N ILE A 420 1.68 4.21 -9.66
CA ILE A 420 1.71 4.82 -8.34
C ILE A 420 2.15 3.75 -7.33
N TYR A 421 3.21 4.07 -6.56
CA TYR A 421 3.77 3.19 -5.53
C TYR A 421 3.79 3.87 -4.17
N PRO A 422 3.60 3.10 -3.07
CA PRO A 422 3.92 3.56 -1.73
C PRO A 422 5.44 3.56 -1.56
N VAL A 423 5.99 4.68 -1.11
CA VAL A 423 7.46 4.86 -1.04
C VAL A 423 7.90 5.49 0.27
N ASN A 424 9.16 5.21 0.63
CA ASN A 424 9.94 6.03 1.52
C ASN A 424 10.84 6.95 0.67
N ARG A 425 10.67 8.24 0.83
CA ARG A 425 11.32 9.28 0.02
C ARG A 425 12.18 10.15 0.94
N VAL A 426 13.52 9.94 0.90
CA VAL A 426 14.43 10.55 1.87
C VAL A 426 15.02 11.84 1.31
N HIS A 427 14.83 12.91 2.05
CA HIS A 427 15.46 14.20 1.87
C HIS A 427 16.82 14.24 2.57
N THR A 428 17.75 15.08 2.11
CA THR A 428 19.08 15.20 2.70
C THR A 428 19.47 16.66 2.96
N ALA A 429 20.21 16.86 4.05
CA ALA A 429 20.85 18.14 4.38
C ALA A 429 22.25 17.82 4.96
N TRP A 430 23.32 18.33 4.34
CA TRP A 430 24.69 17.98 4.71
C TRP A 430 25.74 18.94 4.16
N PRO A 431 26.90 19.13 4.83
CA PRO A 431 28.02 19.90 4.28
C PRO A 431 28.76 19.08 3.23
N GLY A 432 29.00 19.69 2.08
CA GLY A 432 29.72 19.09 0.97
C GLY A 432 31.02 19.85 0.67
N ILE A 433 31.87 19.25 -0.17
CA ILE A 433 33.05 19.87 -0.75
C ILE A 433 32.95 19.76 -2.27
N GLU A 434 32.93 20.90 -2.94
CA GLU A 434 32.95 21.01 -4.40
C GLU A 434 34.37 21.28 -4.87
N GLU A 435 34.80 20.62 -5.96
CA GLU A 435 36.13 20.81 -6.55
C GLU A 435 35.99 21.34 -7.96
N ASP A 436 36.72 22.43 -8.28
CA ASP A 436 36.67 23.08 -9.58
C ASP A 436 37.04 22.13 -10.72
N GLY A 437 36.18 22.08 -11.76
CA GLY A 437 36.37 21.23 -12.92
C GLY A 437 36.18 19.74 -12.70
N LYS A 438 35.79 19.31 -11.52
CA LYS A 438 35.43 17.91 -11.25
C LYS A 438 33.95 17.77 -10.96
N PRO A 439 33.28 16.77 -11.53
CA PRO A 439 31.88 16.50 -11.22
C PRO A 439 31.77 15.86 -9.84
N GLY A 440 30.67 16.18 -9.13
CA GLY A 440 30.32 15.58 -7.85
C GLY A 440 30.73 16.40 -6.65
N LEU A 441 30.35 15.89 -5.48
CA LEU A 441 30.62 16.51 -4.19
C LEU A 441 31.30 15.48 -3.29
N ALA A 442 32.34 15.88 -2.60
CA ALA A 442 32.89 15.12 -1.47
C ALA A 442 32.17 15.54 -0.20
N GLN A 443 32.24 14.68 0.81
CA GLN A 443 31.74 14.98 2.16
C GLN A 443 32.94 14.99 3.13
N PRO A 444 33.08 16.01 3.99
CA PRO A 444 34.04 15.97 5.06
C PRO A 444 33.75 14.84 6.03
N LEU A 445 34.77 14.35 6.74
CA LEU A 445 34.56 13.33 7.75
C LEU A 445 33.63 13.88 8.84
N MET A 446 32.54 13.16 9.11
CA MET A 446 31.55 13.61 10.10
C MET A 446 32.10 13.61 11.52
N SER A 447 33.14 12.80 11.80
CA SER A 447 33.89 12.84 13.05
C SER A 447 34.60 14.18 13.26
N ASP A 448 35.17 14.76 12.20
CA ASP A 448 35.88 16.03 12.30
C ASP A 448 34.88 17.19 12.48
N ILE A 449 33.76 17.17 11.75
CA ILE A 449 32.69 18.14 11.96
C ILE A 449 32.12 18.06 13.38
N ARG A 450 31.95 16.85 13.91
CA ARG A 450 31.52 16.65 15.30
C ARG A 450 32.57 17.20 16.29
N LYS A 451 33.87 16.93 16.04
CA LYS A 451 34.95 17.45 16.86
C LYS A 451 34.97 18.97 16.83
N MET A 452 34.83 19.60 15.66
CA MET A 452 34.68 21.03 15.49
C MET A 452 33.54 21.58 16.39
N TRP A 453 32.33 20.99 16.26
CA TRP A 453 31.17 21.40 17.06
C TRP A 453 31.35 21.23 18.56
N THR A 454 31.88 20.10 18.99
CA THR A 454 32.13 19.86 20.43
C THR A 454 33.24 20.75 20.98
N THR A 455 34.25 21.10 20.18
CA THR A 455 35.28 22.04 20.52
C THR A 455 34.71 23.45 20.71
N HIS A 456 33.88 23.93 19.78
CA HIS A 456 33.17 25.20 19.92
C HIS A 456 32.28 25.21 21.19
N ARG A 457 31.55 24.13 21.47
CA ARG A 457 30.72 24.05 22.66
C ARG A 457 31.52 24.12 23.99
N ALA A 458 32.74 23.60 23.98
CA ALA A 458 33.63 23.66 25.16
C ALA A 458 34.37 25.01 25.25
N ASP A 459 34.75 25.60 24.13
CA ASP A 459 35.43 26.91 24.01
C ASP A 459 34.85 27.71 22.84
N PRO A 460 33.90 28.62 23.09
CA PRO A 460 33.25 29.41 22.05
C PRO A 460 34.18 30.34 21.25
N THR A 461 35.42 30.54 21.68
CA THR A 461 36.42 31.29 20.90
C THR A 461 36.97 30.50 19.72
N LYS A 462 36.80 29.18 19.76
CA LYS A 462 37.10 28.27 18.65
C LYS A 462 35.89 28.19 17.73
N TYR A 463 36.10 28.37 16.45
CA TYR A 463 35.05 28.38 15.42
C TYR A 463 33.88 29.34 15.80
N PRO A 464 34.17 30.65 16.06
CA PRO A 464 33.18 31.53 16.70
C PRO A 464 31.92 31.74 15.89
N ARG A 465 31.97 31.55 14.57
CA ARG A 465 30.79 31.66 13.69
C ARG A 465 29.74 30.58 13.93
N LEU A 466 30.11 29.45 14.54
CA LEU A 466 29.11 28.43 14.89
C LEU A 466 28.09 28.91 15.92
N ALA A 467 28.35 30.01 16.64
CA ALA A 467 27.37 30.64 17.52
C ALA A 467 26.18 31.26 16.76
N GLU A 468 26.33 31.51 15.45
CA GLU A 468 25.25 32.02 14.59
C GLU A 468 24.20 30.94 14.27
N ILE A 469 24.53 29.63 14.45
CA ILE A 469 23.67 28.50 14.15
C ILE A 469 22.87 28.17 15.41
N THR A 470 21.57 28.37 15.35
CA THR A 470 20.68 28.27 16.51
C THR A 470 19.42 27.45 16.23
N ASP A 471 18.76 27.00 17.26
CA ASP A 471 17.39 26.48 17.20
C ASP A 471 16.44 27.68 17.16
N ASP A 472 16.04 28.10 15.99
CA ASP A 472 15.29 29.33 15.76
C ASP A 472 13.76 29.17 15.85
N ASN A 473 13.27 27.92 15.93
CA ASN A 473 11.86 27.60 16.13
C ASN A 473 11.54 27.05 17.52
N GLY A 474 12.57 26.76 18.34
CA GLY A 474 12.42 26.29 19.72
C GLY A 474 11.95 24.85 19.85
N ASP A 475 12.13 24.02 18.83
CA ASP A 475 11.69 22.61 18.85
C ASP A 475 12.73 21.63 19.39
N GLY A 476 13.90 22.14 19.79
CA GLY A 476 15.02 21.36 20.33
C GLY A 476 15.94 20.78 19.27
N MET A 477 15.70 21.09 17.99
CA MET A 477 16.57 20.72 16.87
C MET A 477 17.22 21.97 16.31
N ILE A 478 18.45 21.84 15.82
CA ILE A 478 19.18 22.92 15.15
C ILE A 478 19.15 22.66 13.66
N GLU A 479 18.57 23.55 12.90
CA GLU A 479 18.59 23.55 11.43
C GLU A 479 19.59 24.57 10.90
N VAL A 480 20.23 24.26 9.77
CA VAL A 480 21.01 25.23 9.01
C VAL A 480 20.14 25.68 7.83
N ASN A 481 19.37 26.74 8.03
CA ASN A 481 18.27 27.13 7.14
C ASN A 481 18.31 28.62 6.75
N ARG A 482 18.99 29.48 7.52
CA ARG A 482 19.12 30.91 7.23
C ARG A 482 20.40 31.23 6.47
N PRO A 483 20.42 32.31 5.68
CA PRO A 483 21.61 32.69 4.91
C PRO A 483 22.86 32.85 5.78
N GLU A 484 22.75 33.50 6.92
CA GLU A 484 23.85 33.71 7.88
C GLU A 484 24.35 32.41 8.49
N GLU A 485 23.45 31.45 8.79
CA GLU A 485 23.80 30.14 9.33
C GLU A 485 24.51 29.26 8.30
N ILE A 486 24.06 29.32 7.04
CA ILE A 486 24.71 28.65 5.92
C ILE A 486 26.13 29.18 5.75
N ASP A 487 26.31 30.52 5.75
CA ASP A 487 27.63 31.15 5.64
C ASP A 487 28.51 30.83 6.86
N ALA A 488 27.92 30.78 8.06
CA ALA A 488 28.62 30.39 9.28
C ALA A 488 29.12 28.93 9.24
N LEU A 489 28.28 28.01 8.77
CA LEU A 489 28.66 26.62 8.57
C LEU A 489 29.77 26.47 7.54
N ILE A 490 29.61 27.06 6.37
CA ILE A 490 30.60 27.00 5.27
C ILE A 490 31.94 27.51 5.76
N ALA A 491 31.99 28.69 6.42
CA ALA A 491 33.21 29.26 6.97
C ALA A 491 33.86 28.39 8.05
N SER A 492 33.08 27.88 8.99
CA SER A 492 33.60 27.06 10.10
C SER A 492 34.14 25.71 9.59
N VAL A 493 33.46 25.08 8.66
CA VAL A 493 33.93 23.81 8.05
C VAL A 493 35.18 24.07 7.20
N THR A 494 35.26 25.19 6.48
CA THR A 494 36.46 25.59 5.71
C THR A 494 37.66 25.79 6.63
N GLN A 495 37.44 26.47 7.75
CA GLN A 495 38.50 26.68 8.77
C GLN A 495 38.99 25.31 9.31
N MET A 496 38.05 24.45 9.71
CA MET A 496 38.33 23.11 10.27
C MET A 496 39.16 22.27 9.28
N LEU A 497 38.73 22.24 8.01
CA LEU A 497 39.43 21.47 6.99
C LEU A 497 40.83 22.00 6.73
N THR A 498 41.03 23.31 6.78
CA THR A 498 42.34 23.96 6.65
C THR A 498 43.25 23.59 7.83
N GLU A 499 42.72 23.69 9.04
CA GLU A 499 43.47 23.35 10.27
C GLU A 499 43.83 21.85 10.36
N THR A 500 43.03 20.99 9.81
CA THR A 500 43.29 19.53 9.76
C THR A 500 44.18 19.12 8.57
N GLY A 501 44.64 20.07 7.75
CA GLY A 501 45.53 19.81 6.61
C GLY A 501 44.83 19.23 5.39
N TRP A 502 43.51 19.34 5.30
CA TRP A 502 42.78 18.93 4.09
C TRP A 502 43.19 19.80 2.89
N PRO A 503 43.49 19.21 1.72
CA PRO A 503 43.93 19.99 0.57
C PRO A 503 42.76 20.77 -0.02
N MET A 504 42.68 22.07 0.30
CA MET A 504 41.58 22.98 -0.11
C MET A 504 41.87 23.72 -1.44
N ASN A 505 43.01 23.52 -2.05
CA ASN A 505 43.34 24.20 -3.32
C ASN A 505 42.37 23.78 -4.45
N GLY A 506 41.68 24.76 -5.05
CA GLY A 506 40.63 24.50 -6.07
C GLY A 506 39.36 23.84 -5.53
N LYS A 507 39.14 23.89 -4.20
CA LYS A 507 37.95 23.32 -3.55
C LYS A 507 37.27 24.36 -2.68
N ARG A 508 35.97 24.22 -2.55
CA ARG A 508 35.14 25.02 -1.64
C ARG A 508 34.14 24.16 -0.85
N VAL A 509 33.88 24.59 0.35
CA VAL A 509 32.81 24.00 1.17
C VAL A 509 31.46 24.53 0.67
N VAL A 510 30.47 23.67 0.63
CA VAL A 510 29.09 23.99 0.23
C VAL A 510 28.10 23.38 1.22
N TRP A 511 26.92 23.97 1.31
CA TRP A 511 25.82 23.37 2.04
C TRP A 511 24.83 22.76 1.05
N VAL A 512 24.51 21.51 1.23
CA VAL A 512 23.60 20.74 0.34
C VAL A 512 22.28 20.50 1.04
N MET A 513 21.19 20.97 0.47
CA MET A 513 19.82 20.67 0.91
C MET A 513 19.02 20.15 -0.28
N ASN A 514 18.74 18.87 -0.31
CA ASN A 514 18.13 18.14 -1.44
C ASN A 514 18.95 18.30 -2.74
N ASP A 515 18.38 19.05 -3.69
CA ASP A 515 18.95 19.35 -5.01
C ASP A 515 19.57 20.76 -5.07
N ARG A 516 19.57 21.49 -3.95
CA ARG A 516 20.20 22.80 -3.83
C ARG A 516 21.59 22.67 -3.23
N VAL A 517 22.58 23.21 -3.91
CA VAL A 517 23.97 23.29 -3.46
C VAL A 517 24.28 24.75 -3.22
N TYR A 518 24.28 25.15 -1.96
CA TYR A 518 24.56 26.53 -1.54
C TYR A 518 26.08 26.77 -1.50
N THR A 519 26.52 27.73 -2.27
CA THR A 519 27.91 28.24 -2.27
C THR A 519 28.08 29.40 -1.31
N SER A 520 27.00 30.07 -0.94
CA SER A 520 26.84 31.03 0.13
C SER A 520 25.41 31.01 0.62
N GLY A 521 25.10 31.73 1.69
CA GLY A 521 23.75 31.82 2.22
C GLY A 521 22.68 32.30 1.23
N THR A 522 23.11 33.08 0.22
CA THR A 522 22.18 33.63 -0.78
C THR A 522 22.32 33.06 -2.17
N GLN A 523 23.38 32.27 -2.44
CA GLN A 523 23.68 31.73 -3.77
C GLN A 523 23.69 30.20 -3.74
N TYR A 524 22.95 29.61 -4.66
CA TYR A 524 22.94 28.16 -4.86
C TYR A 524 22.77 27.80 -6.34
N HIS A 525 23.19 26.61 -6.70
CA HIS A 525 22.83 25.98 -7.98
C HIS A 525 22.02 24.70 -7.73
N LEU A 526 21.32 24.24 -8.77
CA LEU A 526 20.47 23.04 -8.70
C LEU A 526 21.19 21.85 -9.33
N ILE A 527 21.06 20.68 -8.68
CA ILE A 527 21.41 19.39 -9.26
C ILE A 527 20.14 18.75 -9.83
N PRO A 528 20.17 18.30 -11.09
CA PRO A 528 19.01 17.63 -11.69
C PRO A 528 18.59 16.39 -10.92
N LYS A 529 17.26 16.20 -10.79
CA LYS A 529 16.65 15.03 -10.17
C LYS A 529 15.36 14.65 -10.88
N HIS A 530 14.92 13.42 -10.71
CA HIS A 530 13.60 12.98 -11.16
C HIS A 530 12.49 13.46 -10.21
N ASP A 531 11.26 13.53 -10.71
CA ASP A 531 10.09 13.96 -9.91
C ASP A 531 9.82 13.02 -8.73
N TRP A 532 10.12 11.73 -8.88
CA TRP A 532 9.99 10.75 -7.81
C TRP A 532 11.09 10.83 -6.74
N GLU A 533 12.21 11.51 -7.00
CA GLU A 533 13.27 11.76 -6.01
C GLU A 533 12.94 12.93 -5.08
N ALA A 534 13.35 12.82 -3.83
CA ALA A 534 13.41 13.96 -2.93
C ALA A 534 14.74 14.70 -3.10
N SER A 535 15.82 13.94 -3.17
CA SER A 535 17.19 14.42 -3.32
C SER A 535 17.96 13.51 -4.28
N PRO A 536 18.85 14.04 -5.12
CA PRO A 536 19.77 13.21 -5.93
C PRO A 536 20.67 12.32 -5.06
N TYR A 537 20.87 12.68 -3.81
CA TYR A 537 21.68 11.97 -2.83
C TYR A 537 20.88 11.10 -1.85
N GLY A 538 19.54 11.20 -1.90
CA GLY A 538 18.64 10.48 -1.02
C GLY A 538 18.17 9.16 -1.58
N ASN A 539 17.58 8.35 -0.71
CA ASN A 539 16.93 7.10 -1.08
C ASN A 539 15.48 7.32 -1.44
N VAL A 540 14.99 6.55 -2.42
CA VAL A 540 13.58 6.35 -2.67
C VAL A 540 13.31 4.85 -2.75
N HIS A 541 12.69 4.31 -1.72
CA HIS A 541 12.41 2.88 -1.63
C HIS A 541 10.92 2.62 -1.78
N LYS A 542 10.54 1.69 -2.67
CA LYS A 542 9.17 1.17 -2.72
C LYS A 542 8.91 0.29 -1.49
N TYR A 543 7.75 0.46 -0.88
CA TYR A 543 7.29 -0.49 0.13
C TYR A 543 6.63 -1.69 -0.55
N SER A 544 7.08 -2.89 -0.20
CA SER A 544 6.60 -4.17 -0.76
C SER A 544 6.32 -5.21 0.33
N HIS A 545 6.53 -4.85 1.59
CA HIS A 545 6.39 -5.70 2.77
C HIS A 545 5.40 -5.09 3.76
N ASP A 546 4.91 -5.89 4.72
CA ASP A 546 3.78 -5.58 5.61
C ASP A 546 2.48 -5.44 4.82
N VAL A 547 2.18 -6.46 4.03
CA VAL A 547 0.94 -6.54 3.24
C VAL A 547 -0.23 -6.87 4.15
N TYR A 548 -1.28 -6.03 4.09
CA TYR A 548 -2.49 -6.16 4.90
C TYR A 548 -3.47 -7.16 4.28
N PRO A 549 -4.36 -7.75 5.08
CA PRO A 549 -5.48 -8.54 4.56
C PRO A 549 -6.31 -7.73 3.55
N ALA A 550 -6.83 -8.39 2.51
CA ALA A 550 -7.59 -7.74 1.44
C ALA A 550 -8.75 -6.85 1.94
N LYS A 551 -9.40 -7.22 3.04
CA LYS A 551 -10.47 -6.43 3.69
C LYS A 551 -10.02 -5.07 4.24
N ALA A 552 -8.72 -4.87 4.42
CA ALA A 552 -8.12 -3.63 4.91
C ALA A 552 -7.48 -2.80 3.79
N ALA A 553 -7.53 -3.27 2.54
CA ALA A 553 -6.98 -2.54 1.40
C ALA A 553 -7.72 -1.22 1.15
N LEU A 554 -7.00 -0.21 0.62
CA LEU A 554 -7.62 1.05 0.20
C LEU A 554 -8.70 0.80 -0.86
N GLY A 555 -9.82 1.50 -0.75
CA GLY A 555 -10.97 1.38 -1.65
C GLY A 555 -12.02 0.39 -1.17
N THR A 556 -11.77 -0.40 -0.13
CA THR A 556 -12.76 -1.32 0.45
C THR A 556 -13.95 -0.60 1.09
N LYS A 557 -13.76 0.65 1.51
CA LYS A 557 -14.82 1.53 2.04
C LYS A 557 -15.53 2.35 0.95
N GLY A 558 -15.17 2.15 -0.31
CA GLY A 558 -15.72 2.86 -1.46
C GLY A 558 -14.74 3.84 -2.11
N CYS A 559 -15.14 4.39 -3.25
CA CYS A 559 -14.29 5.26 -4.07
C CYS A 559 -13.91 6.57 -3.37
N THR A 560 -14.75 7.05 -2.46
CA THR A 560 -14.50 8.26 -1.67
C THR A 560 -13.31 8.14 -0.72
N GLU A 561 -12.87 6.92 -0.40
CA GLU A 561 -11.67 6.73 0.43
C GLU A 561 -10.41 7.33 -0.22
N CYS A 562 -10.33 7.33 -1.56
CA CYS A 562 -9.24 7.96 -2.31
C CYS A 562 -9.67 9.26 -3.01
N HIS A 563 -10.91 9.36 -3.49
CA HIS A 563 -11.39 10.46 -4.33
C HIS A 563 -12.11 11.58 -3.57
N ALA A 564 -12.23 11.51 -2.25
CA ALA A 564 -12.76 12.61 -1.44
C ALA A 564 -11.72 13.73 -1.29
N ALA A 565 -12.19 14.98 -1.12
CA ALA A 565 -11.34 16.17 -0.95
C ALA A 565 -10.40 16.10 0.26
N GLY A 566 -10.77 15.36 1.30
CA GLY A 566 -9.95 15.10 2.47
C GLY A 566 -9.11 13.81 2.39
N SER A 567 -9.09 13.14 1.23
CA SER A 567 -8.33 11.90 1.09
C SER A 567 -6.82 12.14 1.06
N PRO A 568 -6.06 11.47 1.93
CA PRO A 568 -4.61 11.54 1.89
C PRO A 568 -4.01 11.01 0.57
N PHE A 569 -4.74 10.20 -0.19
CA PHE A 569 -4.26 9.65 -1.45
C PHE A 569 -3.85 10.74 -2.45
N PHE A 570 -4.65 11.80 -2.58
CA PHE A 570 -4.35 12.93 -3.47
C PHE A 570 -3.91 14.17 -2.72
N PHE A 571 -4.43 14.41 -1.53
CA PHE A 571 -4.41 15.73 -0.88
C PHE A 571 -3.53 15.77 0.37
N ALA A 572 -2.80 14.69 0.70
CA ALA A 572 -1.79 14.75 1.75
C ALA A 572 -0.71 15.78 1.42
N ALA A 573 -0.18 16.43 2.44
CA ALA A 573 0.98 17.30 2.32
C ALA A 573 2.25 16.43 2.21
N ALA A 574 2.93 16.53 1.06
CA ALA A 574 4.19 15.86 0.80
C ALA A 574 5.34 16.86 0.98
N LEU A 575 6.40 16.45 1.67
CA LEU A 575 7.56 17.29 1.86
C LEU A 575 8.22 17.62 0.50
N LYS A 576 8.51 18.91 0.28
CA LYS A 576 9.25 19.42 -0.88
C LYS A 576 10.69 19.77 -0.52
N TYR A 577 10.87 20.53 0.57
CA TYR A 577 12.16 20.82 1.17
C TYR A 577 12.07 20.65 2.68
N PRO A 578 13.16 20.23 3.36
CA PRO A 578 13.16 20.01 4.80
C PRO A 578 12.79 21.25 5.60
N PHE A 579 13.36 22.41 5.27
CA PHE A 579 13.23 23.64 6.01
C PHE A 579 13.09 24.84 5.07
N ASP A 580 12.40 25.87 5.50
CA ASP A 580 12.50 27.24 5.00
C ASP A 580 13.38 28.09 5.97
N GLN A 581 13.41 29.38 5.76
CA GLN A 581 14.19 30.31 6.61
C GLN A 581 13.66 30.43 8.04
N GLU A 582 12.44 29.99 8.29
CA GLU A 582 11.83 29.95 9.62
C GLU A 582 11.78 28.52 10.19
N ALA A 583 12.66 27.62 9.71
CA ALA A 583 12.75 26.21 10.08
C ALA A 583 11.44 25.41 9.88
N ARG A 584 10.55 25.90 9.03
CA ARG A 584 9.27 25.22 8.74
C ARG A 584 9.41 24.33 7.50
N PRO A 585 8.73 23.18 7.50
CA PRO A 585 8.73 22.30 6.33
C PRO A 585 8.02 22.94 5.14
N VAL A 586 8.68 22.96 4.00
CA VAL A 586 8.06 23.34 2.72
C VAL A 586 7.37 22.12 2.14
N THR A 587 6.06 22.19 1.99
CA THR A 587 5.26 21.07 1.48
C THR A 587 4.65 21.36 0.12
N ARG A 588 4.23 20.30 -0.58
CA ARG A 588 3.37 20.32 -1.77
C ARG A 588 2.29 19.26 -1.65
N ALA A 589 1.24 19.38 -2.45
CA ALA A 589 0.19 18.36 -2.46
C ALA A 589 0.67 17.05 -3.09
N GLN A 590 0.27 15.91 -2.53
CA GLN A 590 0.70 14.60 -3.01
C GLN A 590 0.27 14.33 -4.45
N TYR A 591 -0.86 14.90 -4.92
CA TYR A 591 -1.30 14.73 -6.31
C TYR A 591 -0.26 15.20 -7.34
N GLU A 592 0.61 16.15 -6.99
CA GLU A 592 1.71 16.58 -7.86
C GLU A 592 2.75 15.47 -8.03
N LEU A 593 3.04 14.71 -6.97
CA LEU A 593 3.90 13.51 -7.03
C LEU A 593 3.28 12.36 -7.82
N LEU A 594 1.96 12.37 -7.97
CA LEU A 594 1.21 11.41 -8.78
C LEU A 594 1.11 11.83 -10.26
N GLY A 595 1.77 12.93 -10.66
CA GLY A 595 1.84 13.43 -12.03
C GLY A 595 0.66 14.32 -12.45
N TYR A 596 -0.16 14.79 -11.51
CA TYR A 596 -1.25 15.72 -11.82
C TYR A 596 -0.75 17.16 -11.83
N ARG A 597 -1.01 17.89 -12.93
CA ARG A 597 -0.67 19.32 -13.09
C ARG A 597 -1.62 20.29 -12.43
N GLY A 598 -2.73 19.82 -11.87
CA GLY A 598 -3.72 20.62 -11.18
C GLY A 598 -4.50 19.78 -10.17
N ARG A 599 -5.22 20.46 -9.28
CA ARG A 599 -5.99 19.80 -8.21
C ARG A 599 -7.00 18.81 -8.81
N PRO A 600 -6.94 17.51 -8.46
CA PRO A 600 -7.95 16.54 -8.88
C PRO A 600 -9.34 17.01 -8.45
N ARG A 601 -10.34 16.70 -9.29
CA ARG A 601 -11.72 17.07 -8.96
C ARG A 601 -12.18 16.36 -7.70
N ASP A 602 -12.81 17.14 -6.82
CA ASP A 602 -13.53 16.61 -5.68
C ASP A 602 -14.89 16.07 -6.14
N TYR A 603 -15.13 14.81 -5.91
CA TYR A 603 -16.37 14.14 -6.30
C TYR A 603 -17.36 13.97 -5.12
N THR A 604 -16.97 14.35 -3.91
CA THR A 604 -17.85 14.21 -2.73
C THR A 604 -19.12 15.05 -2.87
N GLY A 605 -19.04 16.21 -3.51
CA GLY A 605 -20.19 17.09 -3.76
C GLY A 605 -21.26 16.39 -4.60
N VAL A 606 -20.89 15.68 -5.65
CA VAL A 606 -21.85 14.97 -6.52
C VAL A 606 -22.53 13.83 -5.75
N VAL A 607 -21.74 13.06 -4.98
CA VAL A 607 -22.27 11.95 -4.17
C VAL A 607 -23.20 12.48 -3.08
N ALA A 608 -22.79 13.52 -2.34
CA ALA A 608 -23.59 14.14 -1.30
C ALA A 608 -24.89 14.75 -1.85
N ALA A 609 -24.83 15.42 -3.00
CA ALA A 609 -26.00 15.96 -3.69
C ALA A 609 -26.97 14.83 -4.09
N THR A 610 -26.46 13.73 -4.65
CA THR A 610 -27.28 12.56 -5.02
C THR A 610 -27.98 11.97 -3.79
N GLN A 611 -27.22 11.74 -2.69
CA GLN A 611 -27.79 11.23 -1.45
C GLN A 611 -28.86 12.16 -0.88
N THR A 612 -28.59 13.47 -0.85
CA THR A 612 -29.52 14.49 -0.33
C THR A 612 -30.79 14.55 -1.16
N PHE A 613 -30.65 14.53 -2.51
CA PHE A 613 -31.80 14.50 -3.42
C PHE A 613 -32.70 13.30 -3.17
N PHE A 614 -32.14 12.09 -3.19
CA PHE A 614 -32.95 10.88 -3.00
C PHE A 614 -33.52 10.75 -1.57
N ARG A 615 -32.82 11.24 -0.56
CA ARG A 615 -33.32 11.27 0.82
C ARG A 615 -34.56 12.13 0.94
N TRP A 616 -34.52 13.36 0.43
CA TRP A 616 -35.68 14.24 0.45
C TRP A 616 -36.80 13.73 -0.46
N LEU A 617 -36.49 13.18 -1.62
CA LEU A 617 -37.48 12.54 -2.49
C LEU A 617 -38.21 11.42 -1.74
N THR A 618 -37.49 10.55 -1.07
CA THR A 618 -38.10 9.46 -0.27
C THR A 618 -38.98 10.01 0.83
N ILE A 619 -38.52 11.01 1.60
CA ILE A 619 -39.32 11.61 2.70
C ILE A 619 -40.61 12.24 2.15
N ILE A 620 -40.52 13.03 1.11
CA ILE A 620 -41.65 13.72 0.50
C ILE A 620 -42.67 12.71 -0.06
N VAL A 621 -42.22 11.76 -0.85
CA VAL A 621 -43.08 10.74 -1.44
C VAL A 621 -43.77 9.91 -0.35
N MET A 622 -43.02 9.44 0.67
CA MET A 622 -43.58 8.65 1.75
C MET A 622 -44.56 9.43 2.61
N ALA A 623 -44.27 10.69 2.93
CA ALA A 623 -45.21 11.55 3.63
C ALA A 623 -46.53 11.74 2.85
N ALA A 624 -46.44 11.96 1.54
CA ALA A 624 -47.62 12.11 0.68
C ALA A 624 -48.45 10.80 0.61
N LEU A 625 -47.78 9.65 0.45
CA LEU A 625 -48.46 8.35 0.40
C LEU A 625 -49.14 8.02 1.74
N ILE A 626 -48.44 8.20 2.85
CA ILE A 626 -49.01 7.95 4.19
C ILE A 626 -50.20 8.89 4.47
N ALA A 627 -50.06 10.18 4.14
CA ALA A 627 -51.16 11.11 4.30
C ALA A 627 -52.41 10.70 3.48
N HIS A 628 -52.16 10.29 2.21
CA HIS A 628 -53.26 9.81 1.36
C HIS A 628 -53.93 8.52 1.95
N ILE A 629 -53.13 7.59 2.40
CA ILE A 629 -53.63 6.34 3.06
C ILE A 629 -54.47 6.65 4.28
N LEU A 630 -53.99 7.55 5.15
CA LEU A 630 -54.74 7.95 6.37
C LEU A 630 -56.05 8.63 6.03
N LEU A 631 -56.07 9.49 4.99
CA LEU A 631 -57.30 10.12 4.50
C LEU A 631 -58.26 9.09 3.90
N ASP A 632 -57.78 8.16 3.04
CA ASP A 632 -58.64 7.13 2.47
C ASP A 632 -59.24 6.22 3.54
N PHE A 633 -58.39 5.78 4.50
CA PHE A 633 -58.79 4.93 5.58
C PHE A 633 -59.83 5.62 6.45
N SER A 634 -59.61 6.85 6.88
CA SER A 634 -60.53 7.61 7.74
C SER A 634 -61.82 7.93 7.01
N GLY A 635 -61.75 8.33 5.70
CA GLY A 635 -62.92 8.63 4.88
C GLY A 635 -63.82 7.43 4.67
N ARG A 636 -63.24 6.23 4.46
CA ARG A 636 -64.01 4.96 4.33
C ARG A 636 -64.59 4.46 5.65
N LEU A 637 -63.91 4.62 6.78
CA LEU A 637 -64.41 4.26 8.07
C LEU A 637 -65.63 5.10 8.53
N ARG A 638 -65.61 6.42 8.25
CA ARG A 638 -66.72 7.34 8.55
C ARG A 638 -67.98 7.03 7.78
N ARG A 639 -67.85 6.38 6.60
CA ARG A 639 -68.93 6.08 5.68
C ARG A 639 -69.12 4.58 5.54
N ARG A 640 -69.16 3.84 6.63
CA ARG A 640 -69.56 2.43 6.60
C ARG A 640 -70.91 2.29 5.88
N PRO A 641 -71.05 1.41 4.86
CA PRO A 641 -72.33 1.17 4.23
C PRO A 641 -73.32 0.73 5.33
N SER A 642 -74.50 1.37 5.30
CA SER A 642 -75.64 0.83 6.11
C SER A 642 -75.83 -0.62 5.69
N GLU A 643 -75.96 -1.53 6.66
CA GLU A 643 -76.15 -3.01 6.49
C GLU A 643 -77.31 -3.38 5.57
N SER A 644 -78.13 -2.42 5.14
CA SER A 644 -79.27 -2.62 4.26
C SER A 644 -78.97 -2.96 2.77
N THR A 645 -77.71 -2.98 2.35
CA THR A 645 -77.34 -3.25 0.95
C THR A 645 -76.67 -4.63 0.73
N ILE A 646 -76.53 -5.43 1.76
CA ILE A 646 -75.88 -6.78 1.65
C ILE A 646 -76.93 -7.89 1.64
N SER A 647 -78.25 -7.62 1.74
CA SER A 647 -79.26 -8.66 1.73
C SER A 647 -79.98 -8.69 0.37
N ALA A 648 -79.32 -9.12 -0.69
CA ALA A 648 -79.98 -9.72 -1.82
C ALA A 648 -79.95 -11.26 -1.65
N PRO A 649 -81.13 -11.94 -1.74
CA PRO A 649 -81.13 -13.39 -1.55
C PRO A 649 -80.29 -14.11 -2.61
N PHE A 650 -79.56 -15.10 -2.17
CA PHE A 650 -78.76 -16.00 -3.01
C PHE A 650 -79.70 -16.67 -4.05
N SER A 651 -79.88 -16.04 -5.20
CA SER A 651 -80.41 -16.75 -6.37
C SER A 651 -79.19 -17.42 -7.03
N GLY A 652 -79.26 -18.71 -7.20
CA GLY A 652 -78.20 -19.67 -7.50
C GLY A 652 -77.37 -19.52 -8.77
N THR A 653 -77.03 -18.31 -9.20
CA THR A 653 -76.00 -18.03 -10.19
C THR A 653 -74.88 -17.31 -9.50
N GLY A 654 -73.64 -17.89 -9.51
CA GLY A 654 -72.46 -17.31 -8.91
C GLY A 654 -72.21 -15.86 -9.38
N PRO A 655 -71.36 -15.03 -8.67
CA PRO A 655 -71.15 -13.64 -8.99
C PRO A 655 -70.63 -13.52 -10.43
N VAL A 656 -71.31 -12.69 -11.23
CA VAL A 656 -70.86 -12.39 -12.63
C VAL A 656 -69.49 -11.77 -12.55
N MET A 657 -68.46 -12.46 -13.09
CA MET A 657 -67.06 -12.03 -13.10
C MET A 657 -66.76 -11.36 -14.41
N VAL A 658 -66.08 -10.21 -14.33
CA VAL A 658 -65.62 -9.42 -15.50
C VAL A 658 -64.12 -9.57 -15.66
N GLN A 659 -63.62 -9.97 -16.84
CA GLN A 659 -62.21 -10.08 -17.15
C GLN A 659 -61.64 -8.69 -17.41
N ARG A 660 -60.63 -8.28 -16.65
CA ARG A 660 -59.91 -7.00 -16.85
C ARG A 660 -58.45 -7.15 -17.30
N PHE A 661 -57.77 -8.20 -16.80
CA PHE A 661 -56.42 -8.48 -17.26
C PHE A 661 -56.39 -9.70 -18.15
N ASN A 662 -55.68 -9.60 -19.25
CA ASN A 662 -55.42 -10.72 -20.14
C ASN A 662 -54.21 -11.54 -19.65
N ALA A 663 -53.93 -12.68 -20.27
CA ALA A 663 -52.84 -13.57 -19.88
C ALA A 663 -51.45 -12.90 -19.92
N HIS A 664 -51.21 -11.99 -20.86
CA HIS A 664 -49.93 -11.25 -20.95
C HIS A 664 -49.74 -10.33 -19.75
N MET A 665 -50.76 -9.62 -19.31
CA MET A 665 -50.70 -8.75 -18.13
C MET A 665 -50.43 -9.55 -16.87
N LEU A 666 -51.06 -10.70 -16.69
CA LEU A 666 -50.85 -11.58 -15.53
C LEU A 666 -49.44 -12.14 -15.55
N ALA A 667 -48.94 -12.63 -16.66
CA ALA A 667 -47.58 -13.14 -16.79
C ALA A 667 -46.55 -12.04 -16.48
N GLN A 668 -46.70 -10.84 -16.99
CA GLN A 668 -45.82 -9.73 -16.72
C GLN A 668 -45.82 -9.34 -15.24
N HIS A 669 -47.00 -9.27 -14.62
CA HIS A 669 -47.12 -8.97 -13.21
C HIS A 669 -46.45 -10.07 -12.34
N PHE A 670 -46.64 -11.33 -12.68
CA PHE A 670 -45.99 -12.45 -11.96
C PHE A 670 -44.48 -12.40 -12.07
N LEU A 671 -43.93 -12.21 -13.29
CA LEU A 671 -42.48 -12.08 -13.53
C LEU A 671 -41.91 -10.88 -12.80
N LEU A 672 -42.60 -9.75 -12.80
CA LEU A 672 -42.20 -8.53 -12.08
C LEU A 672 -42.16 -8.82 -10.55
N MET A 673 -43.21 -9.42 -10.00
CA MET A 673 -43.29 -9.78 -8.59
C MET A 673 -42.12 -10.68 -8.16
N VAL A 674 -41.86 -11.75 -8.92
CA VAL A 674 -40.76 -12.68 -8.64
C VAL A 674 -39.42 -11.97 -8.71
N SER A 675 -39.18 -11.16 -9.77
CA SER A 675 -37.92 -10.42 -9.91
C SER A 675 -37.70 -9.44 -8.75
N VAL A 676 -38.72 -8.69 -8.36
CA VAL A 676 -38.67 -7.70 -7.27
C VAL A 676 -38.39 -8.40 -5.92
N ILE A 677 -39.07 -9.53 -5.63
CA ILE A 677 -38.80 -10.28 -4.40
C ILE A 677 -37.34 -10.76 -4.35
N VAL A 678 -36.85 -11.36 -5.44
CA VAL A 678 -35.43 -11.81 -5.53
C VAL A 678 -34.47 -10.64 -5.34
N LEU A 679 -34.72 -9.49 -5.96
CA LEU A 679 -33.91 -8.29 -5.85
C LEU A 679 -33.92 -7.72 -4.43
N ILE A 680 -35.08 -7.64 -3.78
CA ILE A 680 -35.21 -7.15 -2.40
C ILE A 680 -34.45 -8.07 -1.44
N VAL A 681 -34.69 -9.38 -1.50
CA VAL A 681 -34.02 -10.35 -0.62
C VAL A 681 -32.50 -10.27 -0.78
N SER A 682 -32.02 -10.34 -2.02
CA SER A 682 -30.58 -10.25 -2.28
C SER A 682 -29.98 -8.89 -1.89
N ALA A 683 -30.72 -7.79 -2.08
CA ALA A 683 -30.29 -6.45 -1.69
C ALA A 683 -30.14 -6.31 -0.15
N VAL A 684 -31.02 -6.92 0.65
CA VAL A 684 -30.88 -6.91 2.12
C VAL A 684 -29.54 -7.49 2.54
N PHE A 685 -29.12 -8.60 1.96
CA PHE A 685 -27.82 -9.21 2.26
C PHE A 685 -26.64 -8.39 1.75
N LEU A 686 -26.74 -7.80 0.55
CA LEU A 686 -25.67 -6.99 -0.02
C LEU A 686 -25.54 -5.62 0.65
N PHE A 687 -26.65 -5.00 1.02
CA PHE A 687 -26.72 -3.65 1.60
C PHE A 687 -26.48 -3.67 3.11
N GLY A 688 -26.95 -4.71 3.82
CA GLY A 688 -26.78 -4.87 5.26
C GLY A 688 -25.32 -4.92 5.71
N LEU A 689 -24.41 -5.39 4.84
CA LEU A 689 -22.97 -5.38 5.10
C LEU A 689 -22.37 -3.95 5.25
N ARG A 690 -23.10 -2.92 4.84
CA ARG A 690 -22.64 -1.52 4.82
C ARG A 690 -22.93 -0.78 6.14
N TYR A 691 -23.80 -1.31 6.99
CA TYR A 691 -24.20 -0.64 8.22
C TYR A 691 -23.65 -1.34 9.46
N PRO A 692 -23.05 -0.57 10.42
CA PRO A 692 -22.47 -1.15 11.64
C PRO A 692 -23.46 -1.96 12.49
N GLY A 693 -24.77 -1.66 12.40
CA GLY A 693 -25.84 -2.40 13.11
C GLY A 693 -26.26 -3.72 12.46
N ALA A 694 -25.70 -4.07 11.29
CA ALA A 694 -26.10 -5.25 10.52
C ALA A 694 -25.13 -6.44 10.66
N ALA A 695 -24.48 -6.59 11.80
CA ALA A 695 -23.61 -7.74 12.08
C ALA A 695 -24.32 -9.10 11.87
N TRP A 696 -25.63 -9.16 12.12
CA TRP A 696 -26.47 -10.34 11.83
C TRP A 696 -26.54 -10.66 10.34
N ALA A 697 -26.63 -9.64 9.47
CA ALA A 697 -26.67 -9.84 8.01
C ALA A 697 -25.32 -10.32 7.49
N ALA A 698 -24.21 -9.81 8.05
CA ALA A 698 -22.86 -10.29 7.72
C ALA A 698 -22.67 -11.76 8.12
N ALA A 699 -23.14 -12.16 9.30
CA ALA A 699 -23.10 -13.54 9.77
C ALA A 699 -23.92 -14.47 8.86
N LEU A 700 -25.14 -14.09 8.52
CA LEU A 700 -25.99 -14.87 7.61
C LEU A 700 -25.41 -14.93 6.18
N THR A 701 -24.83 -13.84 5.70
CA THR A 701 -24.18 -13.83 4.38
C THR A 701 -23.02 -14.82 4.33
N GLY A 702 -22.22 -14.89 5.41
CA GLY A 702 -21.11 -15.84 5.52
C GLY A 702 -21.55 -17.30 5.52
N THR A 703 -22.66 -17.61 6.19
CA THR A 703 -23.21 -18.99 6.27
C THR A 703 -23.92 -19.43 4.98
N TRP A 704 -24.44 -18.51 4.17
CA TRP A 704 -25.26 -18.78 2.99
C TRP A 704 -24.54 -18.39 1.67
N GLY A 705 -23.33 -18.90 1.46
CA GLY A 705 -22.61 -18.78 0.19
C GLY A 705 -21.82 -17.47 -0.04
N GLY A 706 -21.79 -16.57 0.95
CA GLY A 706 -21.00 -15.35 0.88
C GLY A 706 -21.55 -14.25 -0.04
N VAL A 707 -20.82 -13.14 -0.11
CA VAL A 707 -21.21 -11.96 -0.91
C VAL A 707 -21.36 -12.28 -2.39
N ASP A 708 -20.53 -13.17 -2.92
CA ASP A 708 -20.54 -13.50 -4.34
C ASP A 708 -21.77 -14.28 -4.75
N PHE A 709 -22.25 -15.20 -3.92
CA PHE A 709 -23.53 -15.88 -4.13
C PHE A 709 -24.68 -14.87 -4.23
N TRP A 710 -24.79 -13.96 -3.26
CA TRP A 710 -25.85 -12.94 -3.26
C TRP A 710 -25.74 -11.95 -4.43
N ARG A 711 -24.54 -11.65 -4.90
CA ARG A 711 -24.35 -10.89 -6.14
C ARG A 711 -24.88 -11.62 -7.37
N VAL A 712 -24.63 -12.91 -7.47
CA VAL A 712 -25.18 -13.73 -8.57
C VAL A 712 -26.69 -13.77 -8.50
N VAL A 713 -27.28 -14.03 -7.32
CA VAL A 713 -28.73 -13.99 -7.12
C VAL A 713 -29.33 -12.63 -7.50
N HIS A 714 -28.70 -11.52 -7.09
CA HIS A 714 -29.13 -10.17 -7.44
C HIS A 714 -29.08 -9.94 -8.96
N ARG A 715 -28.05 -10.38 -9.63
CA ARG A 715 -27.91 -10.31 -11.10
C ARG A 715 -28.93 -11.17 -11.83
N CYS A 716 -29.25 -12.34 -11.33
CA CYS A 716 -30.34 -13.17 -11.88
C CYS A 716 -31.70 -12.46 -11.76
N GLY A 717 -31.98 -11.86 -10.59
CA GLY A 717 -33.16 -11.04 -10.40
C GLY A 717 -33.20 -9.83 -11.35
N ALA A 718 -32.07 -9.15 -11.51
CA ALA A 718 -31.94 -8.02 -12.43
C ALA A 718 -32.12 -8.43 -13.91
N ALA A 719 -31.57 -9.56 -14.32
CA ALA A 719 -31.80 -10.11 -15.67
C ALA A 719 -33.28 -10.39 -15.91
N LEU A 720 -33.95 -11.00 -14.93
CA LEU A 720 -35.39 -11.26 -15.01
C LEU A 720 -36.19 -9.97 -15.10
N LEU A 721 -35.83 -8.94 -14.32
CA LEU A 721 -36.46 -7.60 -14.40
C LEU A 721 -36.29 -6.97 -15.79
N ILE A 722 -35.09 -7.03 -16.34
CA ILE A 722 -34.79 -6.49 -17.68
C ILE A 722 -35.60 -7.22 -18.75
N ILE A 723 -35.66 -8.55 -18.69
CA ILE A 723 -36.48 -9.35 -19.62
C ILE A 723 -37.96 -8.98 -19.49
N THR A 724 -38.45 -8.82 -18.27
CA THR A 724 -39.85 -8.44 -17.99
C THR A 724 -40.15 -7.05 -18.53
N ALA A 725 -39.25 -6.08 -18.32
CA ALA A 725 -39.38 -4.73 -18.84
C ALA A 725 -39.36 -4.71 -20.41
N ALA A 726 -38.48 -5.48 -21.02
CA ALA A 726 -38.43 -5.66 -22.46
C ALA A 726 -39.71 -6.30 -22.99
N TYR A 727 -40.20 -7.33 -22.35
CA TYR A 727 -41.48 -7.97 -22.69
C TYR A 727 -42.63 -6.99 -22.57
N HIS A 728 -42.67 -6.14 -21.54
CA HIS A 728 -43.67 -5.10 -21.38
C HIS A 728 -43.62 -4.08 -22.54
N LEU A 729 -42.46 -3.61 -22.88
CA LEU A 729 -42.28 -2.66 -24.01
C LEU A 729 -42.73 -3.27 -25.34
N VAL A 730 -42.37 -4.52 -25.60
CA VAL A 730 -42.83 -5.25 -26.81
C VAL A 730 -44.35 -5.40 -26.79
N TYR A 731 -44.95 -5.75 -25.68
CA TYR A 731 -46.39 -5.85 -25.49
C TYR A 731 -47.09 -4.51 -25.80
N LEU A 732 -46.58 -3.40 -25.31
CA LEU A 732 -47.10 -2.06 -25.56
C LEU A 732 -47.02 -1.67 -27.05
N ILE A 733 -46.04 -2.16 -27.81
CA ILE A 733 -45.85 -1.85 -29.24
C ILE A 733 -46.68 -2.79 -30.13
N VAL A 734 -46.64 -4.08 -29.85
CA VAL A 734 -47.19 -5.11 -30.79
C VAL A 734 -48.64 -5.41 -30.52
N HIS A 735 -49.08 -5.49 -29.23
CA HIS A 735 -50.40 -5.93 -28.90
C HIS A 735 -51.43 -4.76 -28.88
N ALA A 736 -52.61 -4.98 -29.44
CA ALA A 736 -53.65 -3.94 -29.57
C ALA A 736 -54.14 -3.46 -28.17
N ASP A 737 -54.36 -4.39 -27.22
CA ASP A 737 -54.75 -4.04 -25.85
C ASP A 737 -53.64 -3.28 -25.14
N GLY A 738 -52.36 -3.64 -25.39
CA GLY A 738 -51.20 -2.95 -24.81
C GLY A 738 -51.18 -1.48 -25.22
N ARG A 739 -51.29 -1.17 -26.53
CA ARG A 739 -51.34 0.19 -27.03
C ARG A 739 -52.50 1.00 -26.47
N ARG A 740 -53.68 0.39 -26.41
CA ARG A 740 -54.90 1.03 -25.90
C ARG A 740 -54.75 1.38 -24.41
N ASP A 741 -54.32 0.40 -23.63
CA ASP A 741 -54.18 0.57 -22.18
C ASP A 741 -53.04 1.55 -21.82
N PHE A 742 -51.97 1.59 -22.61
CA PHE A 742 -50.90 2.58 -22.45
C PHE A 742 -51.43 4.01 -22.66
N VAL A 743 -52.25 4.26 -23.71
CA VAL A 743 -52.86 5.58 -23.92
C VAL A 743 -53.81 5.97 -22.80
N LEU A 744 -54.47 5.00 -22.16
CA LEU A 744 -55.36 5.23 -21.01
C LEU A 744 -54.58 5.47 -19.74
N LEU A 745 -53.36 4.89 -19.60
CA LEU A 745 -52.46 5.07 -18.48
C LEU A 745 -51.69 6.40 -18.50
N LEU A 746 -51.67 7.09 -19.63
CA LEU A 746 -51.07 8.43 -19.68
C LEU A 746 -51.77 9.41 -18.72
N PRO A 747 -51.04 10.25 -18.00
CA PRO A 747 -51.60 11.28 -17.14
C PRO A 747 -52.50 12.24 -17.92
N ARG A 748 -53.70 12.52 -17.46
CA ARG A 748 -54.68 13.44 -18.06
C ARG A 748 -55.13 14.46 -17.05
N TRP A 749 -55.61 15.62 -17.53
CA TRP A 749 -56.16 16.65 -16.64
C TRP A 749 -57.29 16.15 -15.74
N GLN A 750 -58.07 15.16 -16.24
CA GLN A 750 -59.12 14.52 -15.45
C GLN A 750 -58.57 13.81 -14.17
N ASP A 751 -57.35 13.24 -14.20
CA ASP A 751 -56.76 12.57 -13.03
C ASP A 751 -56.53 13.55 -11.89
N PHE A 752 -56.13 14.80 -12.17
CA PHE A 752 -56.02 15.86 -11.15
C PHE A 752 -57.36 16.27 -10.58
N ARG A 753 -58.42 16.35 -11.43
CA ARG A 753 -59.79 16.62 -10.98
C ARG A 753 -60.30 15.49 -10.13
N ASP A 754 -60.04 14.24 -10.51
CA ASP A 754 -60.43 13.04 -9.76
C ASP A 754 -59.70 12.93 -8.43
N PHE A 755 -58.40 13.28 -8.42
CA PHE A 755 -57.63 13.35 -7.16
C PHE A 755 -58.23 14.41 -6.21
N GLY A 756 -58.44 15.65 -6.67
CA GLY A 756 -59.05 16.70 -5.86
C GLY A 756 -60.46 16.34 -5.39
N GLY A 757 -61.31 15.79 -6.32
CA GLY A 757 -62.64 15.33 -5.99
C GLY A 757 -62.67 14.18 -4.97
N ASN A 758 -61.70 13.24 -5.04
CA ASN A 758 -61.56 12.15 -4.10
C ASN A 758 -61.05 12.63 -2.73
N LEU A 759 -60.15 13.62 -2.73
CA LEU A 759 -59.71 14.26 -1.49
C LEU A 759 -60.83 14.96 -0.74
N LEU A 760 -61.66 15.75 -1.47
CA LEU A 760 -62.86 16.37 -0.90
C LEU A 760 -63.87 15.33 -0.37
N TRP A 761 -63.97 14.19 -1.05
CA TRP A 761 -64.79 13.06 -0.58
C TRP A 761 -64.24 12.44 0.71
N TYR A 762 -62.94 12.23 0.83
CA TYR A 762 -62.31 11.76 2.08
C TYR A 762 -62.54 12.70 3.26
N LEU A 763 -62.45 14.02 3.00
CA LEU A 763 -62.68 15.02 4.03
C LEU A 763 -64.15 15.21 4.39
N GLY A 764 -65.08 14.55 3.67
CA GLY A 764 -66.53 14.67 3.90
C GLY A 764 -67.19 15.91 3.23
N LEU A 765 -66.41 16.67 2.47
CA LEU A 765 -66.87 17.90 1.81
C LEU A 765 -67.62 17.62 0.48
N ARG A 766 -67.52 16.41 -0.05
CA ARG A 766 -68.23 15.96 -1.25
C ARG A 766 -69.00 14.68 -0.91
N ARG A 767 -70.30 14.59 -1.35
CA ARG A 767 -71.18 13.43 -1.05
C ARG A 767 -70.81 12.22 -1.92
N GLU A 768 -70.50 12.43 -3.20
CA GLU A 768 -70.25 11.36 -4.18
C GLU A 768 -68.80 11.25 -4.50
N ARG A 769 -68.33 10.03 -4.66
CA ARG A 769 -66.99 9.72 -5.12
C ARG A 769 -66.86 10.02 -6.64
N PRO A 770 -65.72 10.46 -7.18
CA PRO A 770 -65.52 10.55 -8.62
C PRO A 770 -65.78 9.21 -9.31
N ALA A 771 -66.47 9.26 -10.48
CA ALA A 771 -66.70 8.08 -11.31
C ALA A 771 -65.42 7.75 -12.11
N PHE A 772 -64.67 6.76 -11.64
CA PHE A 772 -63.41 6.36 -12.31
C PHE A 772 -63.69 5.49 -13.55
N GLY A 773 -62.86 5.71 -14.58
CA GLY A 773 -62.80 4.87 -15.79
C GLY A 773 -61.98 3.60 -15.59
N ARG A 774 -61.39 3.06 -16.68
CA ARG A 774 -60.58 1.81 -16.65
C ARG A 774 -59.44 1.85 -15.64
N PHE A 775 -58.75 2.98 -15.58
CA PHE A 775 -57.68 3.18 -14.60
C PHE A 775 -57.97 4.41 -13.73
N THR A 776 -57.84 4.26 -12.43
CA THR A 776 -57.91 5.33 -11.46
C THR A 776 -56.59 6.12 -11.46
N TYR A 777 -56.59 7.34 -10.91
CA TYR A 777 -55.36 8.13 -10.75
C TYR A 777 -54.30 7.43 -9.89
N PHE A 778 -54.69 6.64 -8.87
CA PHE A 778 -53.74 5.91 -8.01
C PHE A 778 -53.21 4.63 -8.67
N GLU A 779 -53.99 3.93 -9.55
CA GLU A 779 -53.47 2.86 -10.39
C GLU A 779 -52.50 3.37 -11.48
N LYS A 780 -52.76 4.55 -12.04
CA LYS A 780 -51.81 5.23 -12.93
C LYS A 780 -50.55 5.63 -12.21
N PHE A 781 -50.68 6.14 -10.97
CA PHE A 781 -49.52 6.43 -10.12
C PHE A 781 -48.66 5.20 -9.90
N ASP A 782 -49.27 4.05 -9.49
CA ASP A 782 -48.58 2.77 -9.31
C ASP A 782 -47.82 2.37 -10.59
N TYR A 783 -48.49 2.43 -11.73
CA TYR A 783 -47.86 2.08 -13.03
C TYR A 783 -46.63 2.94 -13.33
N TRP A 784 -46.75 4.25 -13.22
CA TRP A 784 -45.69 5.19 -13.53
C TRP A 784 -44.57 5.15 -12.46
N ALA A 785 -44.89 4.86 -11.20
CA ALA A 785 -43.90 4.64 -10.17
C ALA A 785 -43.02 3.40 -10.47
N VAL A 786 -43.64 2.29 -10.91
CA VAL A 786 -42.92 1.10 -11.38
C VAL A 786 -42.09 1.38 -12.63
N PHE A 787 -42.64 2.09 -13.62
CA PHE A 787 -41.90 2.46 -14.81
C PHE A 787 -40.68 3.32 -14.52
N TRP A 788 -40.84 4.34 -13.68
CA TRP A 788 -39.75 5.20 -13.19
C TRP A 788 -38.71 4.40 -12.40
N GLY A 789 -39.14 3.63 -11.42
CA GLY A 789 -38.26 2.78 -10.61
C GLY A 789 -37.45 1.81 -11.44
N CYS A 790 -38.08 1.11 -12.39
CA CYS A 790 -37.40 0.20 -13.31
C CYS A 790 -36.39 0.95 -14.19
N ALA A 791 -36.72 2.13 -14.71
CA ALA A 791 -35.81 2.93 -15.53
C ALA A 791 -34.56 3.33 -14.75
N ILE A 792 -34.71 3.78 -13.50
CA ILE A 792 -33.58 4.17 -12.65
C ILE A 792 -32.76 2.95 -12.25
N VAL A 793 -33.37 1.88 -11.68
CA VAL A 793 -32.58 0.75 -11.19
C VAL A 793 -31.89 -0.04 -12.31
N ILE A 794 -32.51 -0.14 -13.51
CA ILE A 794 -31.86 -0.72 -14.70
C ILE A 794 -30.78 0.22 -15.24
N GLY A 795 -31.10 1.51 -15.40
CA GLY A 795 -30.20 2.52 -15.94
C GLY A 795 -28.97 2.76 -15.06
N THR A 796 -29.09 2.61 -13.74
CA THR A 796 -27.97 2.70 -12.80
C THR A 796 -27.26 1.35 -12.59
N GLY A 797 -28.00 0.25 -12.63
CA GLY A 797 -27.47 -1.10 -12.39
C GLY A 797 -26.60 -1.63 -13.52
N LEU A 798 -27.01 -1.42 -14.79
CA LEU A 798 -26.24 -1.87 -15.95
C LEU A 798 -24.83 -1.28 -16.04
N PRO A 799 -24.62 0.04 -15.84
CA PRO A 799 -23.29 0.61 -15.79
C PRO A 799 -22.42 0.02 -14.68
N MET A 800 -23.00 -0.25 -13.50
CA MET A 800 -22.28 -0.90 -12.40
C MET A 800 -21.98 -2.38 -12.66
N TRP A 801 -22.80 -3.05 -13.47
CA TRP A 801 -22.56 -4.44 -13.88
C TRP A 801 -21.48 -4.54 -14.95
N PHE A 802 -21.43 -3.57 -15.89
CA PHE A 802 -20.50 -3.54 -17.02
C PHE A 802 -19.63 -2.27 -17.05
N PRO A 803 -18.83 -1.99 -16.02
CA PRO A 803 -18.09 -0.72 -15.94
C PRO A 803 -17.04 -0.58 -17.06
N THR A 804 -16.47 -1.68 -17.53
CA THR A 804 -15.52 -1.68 -18.65
C THR A 804 -16.16 -1.24 -19.95
N LEU A 805 -17.40 -1.70 -20.22
CA LEU A 805 -18.16 -1.30 -21.40
C LEU A 805 -18.50 0.19 -21.36
N VAL A 806 -18.93 0.68 -20.18
CA VAL A 806 -19.23 2.12 -20.00
C VAL A 806 -18.01 2.97 -20.30
N ARG A 807 -16.83 2.59 -19.83
CA ARG A 807 -15.59 3.33 -20.10
C ARG A 807 -15.13 3.26 -21.56
N ARG A 808 -15.43 2.17 -22.26
CA ARG A 808 -15.19 2.10 -23.71
C ARG A 808 -16.10 3.07 -24.49
N LEU A 809 -17.37 3.19 -24.06
CA LEU A 809 -18.36 4.06 -24.69
C LEU A 809 -18.20 5.52 -24.28
N ILE A 810 -17.82 5.75 -23.02
CA ILE A 810 -17.64 7.07 -22.41
C ILE A 810 -16.26 7.11 -21.73
N PRO A 811 -15.18 7.37 -22.48
CA PRO A 811 -13.82 7.38 -21.92
C PRO A 811 -13.64 8.41 -20.79
N THR A 812 -14.46 9.45 -20.77
CA THR A 812 -14.45 10.51 -19.75
C THR A 812 -15.30 10.19 -18.52
N ALA A 813 -15.90 8.97 -18.43
CA ALA A 813 -16.70 8.57 -17.28
C ALA A 813 -15.85 8.62 -15.99
N SER A 814 -16.22 9.53 -15.09
CA SER A 814 -15.49 9.78 -13.85
C SER A 814 -15.84 8.73 -12.79
N PRO A 815 -14.95 8.47 -11.80
CA PRO A 815 -15.27 7.64 -10.65
C PRO A 815 -16.50 8.11 -9.88
N ALA A 816 -16.73 9.42 -9.81
CA ALA A 816 -17.91 10.01 -9.18
C ALA A 816 -19.22 9.58 -9.83
N LEU A 817 -19.21 9.34 -11.15
CA LEU A 817 -20.39 8.82 -11.84
C LEU A 817 -20.80 7.47 -11.24
N PHE A 818 -19.86 6.56 -11.07
CA PHE A 818 -20.16 5.24 -10.52
C PHE A 818 -20.62 5.29 -9.05
N ASP A 819 -20.08 6.19 -8.25
CA ASP A 819 -20.55 6.40 -6.87
C ASP A 819 -21.94 7.05 -6.87
N ALA A 820 -22.20 8.04 -7.70
CA ALA A 820 -23.54 8.64 -7.84
C ALA A 820 -24.57 7.61 -8.34
N LEU A 821 -24.22 6.78 -9.32
CA LEU A 821 -25.07 5.68 -9.81
C LEU A 821 -25.37 4.67 -8.68
N LYS A 822 -24.38 4.32 -7.89
CA LYS A 822 -24.56 3.42 -6.74
C LYS A 822 -25.49 3.99 -5.67
N GLU A 823 -25.34 5.28 -5.34
CA GLU A 823 -26.21 5.96 -4.38
C GLU A 823 -27.64 6.09 -4.93
N ALA A 824 -27.80 6.49 -6.19
CA ALA A 824 -29.11 6.56 -6.85
C ALA A 824 -29.80 5.19 -6.86
N HIS A 825 -29.08 4.13 -7.25
CA HIS A 825 -29.58 2.76 -7.28
C HIS A 825 -30.08 2.30 -5.91
N ALA A 826 -29.25 2.50 -4.87
CA ALA A 826 -29.57 2.07 -3.51
C ALA A 826 -30.78 2.82 -2.92
N HIS A 827 -30.84 4.13 -3.10
CA HIS A 827 -31.93 4.95 -2.57
C HIS A 827 -33.24 4.73 -3.32
N GLU A 828 -33.20 4.56 -4.65
CA GLU A 828 -34.38 4.21 -5.44
C GLU A 828 -34.93 2.82 -5.05
N ALA A 829 -34.04 1.84 -4.84
CA ALA A 829 -34.45 0.51 -4.36
C ALA A 829 -35.18 0.58 -3.01
N VAL A 830 -34.71 1.44 -2.08
CA VAL A 830 -35.38 1.67 -0.78
C VAL A 830 -36.72 2.38 -0.99
N LEU A 831 -36.78 3.39 -1.83
CA LEU A 831 -38.03 4.10 -2.15
C LEU A 831 -39.05 3.13 -2.76
N ALA A 832 -38.64 2.32 -3.75
CA ALA A 832 -39.49 1.32 -4.39
C ALA A 832 -40.01 0.29 -3.38
N LEU A 833 -39.13 -0.24 -2.49
CA LEU A 833 -39.53 -1.17 -1.43
C LEU A 833 -40.60 -0.57 -0.51
N LEU A 834 -40.40 0.67 -0.05
CA LEU A 834 -41.33 1.36 0.83
C LEU A 834 -42.65 1.67 0.12
N ALA A 835 -42.61 2.10 -1.15
CA ALA A 835 -43.80 2.35 -1.94
C ALA A 835 -44.61 1.05 -2.16
N ILE A 836 -43.96 -0.07 -2.46
CA ILE A 836 -44.61 -1.36 -2.62
C ILE A 836 -45.21 -1.83 -1.27
N ALA A 837 -44.43 -1.81 -0.20
CA ALA A 837 -44.85 -2.32 1.12
C ALA A 837 -46.00 -1.50 1.73
N ILE A 838 -46.00 -0.19 1.56
CA ILE A 838 -46.93 0.72 2.22
C ILE A 838 -48.10 1.04 1.29
N TRP A 839 -47.80 1.51 0.07
CA TRP A 839 -48.84 1.99 -0.84
C TRP A 839 -49.53 0.87 -1.63
N HIS A 840 -48.75 0.05 -2.34
CA HIS A 840 -49.28 -1.00 -3.22
C HIS A 840 -50.00 -2.06 -2.39
N VAL A 841 -49.37 -2.57 -1.31
CA VAL A 841 -49.98 -3.57 -0.41
C VAL A 841 -51.23 -3.01 0.25
N TYR A 842 -51.26 -1.75 0.68
CA TYR A 842 -52.46 -1.12 1.21
C TYR A 842 -53.61 -1.14 0.19
N ASN A 843 -53.37 -0.62 -1.02
CA ASN A 843 -54.42 -0.49 -2.02
C ASN A 843 -54.97 -1.84 -2.53
N VAL A 844 -54.11 -2.87 -2.58
CA VAL A 844 -54.48 -4.21 -3.10
C VAL A 844 -55.10 -5.10 -2.02
N HIS A 845 -54.61 -5.06 -0.77
CA HIS A 845 -54.91 -6.03 0.25
C HIS A 845 -55.55 -5.46 1.53
N LEU A 846 -55.06 -4.30 2.00
CA LEU A 846 -55.40 -3.82 3.35
C LEU A 846 -56.49 -2.76 3.38
N ARG A 847 -56.87 -2.20 2.24
CA ARG A 847 -57.87 -1.15 2.14
C ARG A 847 -59.24 -1.62 2.66
N PRO A 848 -59.99 -0.80 3.46
CA PRO A 848 -61.33 -1.19 3.91
C PRO A 848 -62.25 -1.58 2.74
N GLY A 849 -62.84 -2.75 2.84
CA GLY A 849 -63.67 -3.35 1.77
C GLY A 849 -62.94 -4.30 0.84
N ARG A 850 -61.62 -4.39 0.93
CA ARG A 850 -60.79 -5.39 0.20
C ARG A 850 -60.09 -6.39 1.14
N PHE A 851 -59.98 -6.09 2.44
CA PHE A 851 -59.37 -7.00 3.42
C PHE A 851 -60.15 -8.32 3.51
N PRO A 852 -59.51 -9.51 3.55
CA PRO A 852 -58.10 -9.82 3.74
C PRO A 852 -57.25 -9.80 2.44
N GLY A 853 -57.81 -9.45 1.30
CA GLY A 853 -57.07 -9.30 0.04
C GLY A 853 -57.88 -9.66 -1.20
N SER A 854 -57.44 -9.17 -2.36
CA SER A 854 -57.98 -9.49 -3.66
C SER A 854 -57.10 -10.51 -4.40
N LEU A 855 -57.68 -11.57 -4.94
CA LEU A 855 -57.01 -12.55 -5.78
C LEU A 855 -57.02 -12.14 -7.27
N PHE A 856 -57.37 -10.90 -7.57
CA PHE A 856 -57.42 -10.35 -8.94
C PHE A 856 -56.08 -10.55 -9.69
N TRP A 857 -54.98 -10.39 -9.00
CA TRP A 857 -53.65 -10.56 -9.56
C TRP A 857 -53.32 -12.01 -10.03
N MET A 858 -54.08 -13.02 -9.59
CA MET A 858 -53.93 -14.44 -10.01
C MET A 858 -54.77 -14.77 -11.28
N HIS A 859 -56.00 -14.28 -11.30
CA HIS A 859 -56.95 -14.71 -12.37
C HIS A 859 -57.44 -13.56 -13.26
N GLY A 860 -57.13 -12.30 -12.93
CA GLY A 860 -57.43 -11.11 -13.74
C GLY A 860 -58.93 -10.76 -13.81
N ARG A 861 -59.79 -11.33 -12.91
CA ARG A 861 -61.23 -11.13 -12.92
C ARG A 861 -61.71 -10.43 -11.62
N ILE A 862 -62.66 -9.50 -11.77
CA ILE A 862 -63.31 -8.84 -10.64
C ILE A 862 -64.83 -9.07 -10.72
N SER A 863 -65.51 -8.99 -9.58
CA SER A 863 -66.99 -9.11 -9.57
C SER A 863 -67.59 -7.86 -10.25
N ARG A 864 -68.76 -8.02 -10.85
CA ARG A 864 -69.52 -6.91 -11.43
C ARG A 864 -69.84 -5.85 -10.39
N ALA A 865 -70.22 -6.24 -9.16
CA ALA A 865 -70.45 -5.31 -8.07
C ALA A 865 -69.24 -4.47 -7.70
N GLU A 866 -68.04 -5.08 -7.68
CA GLU A 866 -66.77 -4.33 -7.47
C GLU A 866 -66.46 -3.39 -8.63
N MET A 867 -66.76 -3.81 -9.87
CA MET A 867 -66.60 -3.00 -11.06
C MET A 867 -67.54 -1.76 -11.04
N GLU A 868 -68.81 -1.92 -10.64
CA GLU A 868 -69.76 -0.84 -10.44
C GLU A 868 -69.35 0.15 -9.37
N HIS A 869 -68.72 -0.36 -8.30
CA HIS A 869 -68.26 0.48 -7.19
C HIS A 869 -66.94 1.22 -7.48
N GLU A 870 -65.96 0.55 -8.05
CA GLU A 870 -64.61 1.11 -8.23
C GLU A 870 -64.39 1.75 -9.62
N HIS A 871 -65.04 1.27 -10.71
CA HIS A 871 -64.86 1.69 -12.09
C HIS A 871 -66.21 1.96 -12.81
N PRO A 872 -67.12 2.77 -12.26
CA PRO A 872 -68.46 2.94 -12.77
C PRO A 872 -68.51 3.59 -14.19
N ALA A 873 -67.52 4.40 -14.55
CA ALA A 873 -67.47 5.00 -15.87
C ALA A 873 -67.04 3.99 -16.98
N GLU A 874 -66.22 2.98 -16.66
CA GLU A 874 -65.87 1.91 -17.61
C GLU A 874 -67.05 1.10 -18.02
N LEU A 875 -68.06 0.90 -17.14
CA LEU A 875 -69.29 0.19 -17.44
C LEU A 875 -70.29 1.04 -18.26
N ARG A 876 -70.27 2.39 -18.11
CA ARG A 876 -71.15 3.33 -18.83
C ARG A 876 -70.72 3.54 -20.28
N ASP A 877 -69.41 3.52 -20.58
CA ASP A 877 -68.90 3.79 -21.91
C ASP A 877 -69.11 2.64 -22.92
N GLY A 878 -69.94 1.63 -22.58
CA GLY A 878 -70.56 0.64 -23.44
C GLY A 878 -69.67 -0.53 -23.90
N PRO A 879 -70.32 -1.57 -24.47
CA PRO A 879 -69.79 -2.92 -24.52
C PRO A 879 -68.91 -3.19 -25.75
N ARG A 880 -67.65 -3.03 -25.62
CA ARG A 880 -66.68 -3.71 -26.53
C ARG A 880 -66.16 -5.04 -25.97
N HIS A 881 -66.83 -5.57 -24.93
CA HIS A 881 -66.49 -6.85 -24.30
C HIS A 881 -67.37 -8.05 -24.74
N ARG A 882 -68.04 -7.95 -25.91
CA ARG A 882 -68.81 -9.09 -26.48
C ARG A 882 -68.05 -9.73 -27.67
N ALA A 883 -66.85 -10.15 -27.51
CA ALA A 883 -66.23 -11.04 -28.48
C ALA A 883 -65.21 -11.93 -27.77
N ASN A 884 -65.67 -12.80 -26.89
CA ASN A 884 -65.11 -14.11 -26.50
C ASN A 884 -65.93 -14.71 -25.39
N GLN A 885 -67.19 -14.90 -25.64
CA GLN A 885 -68.02 -15.92 -25.00
C GLN A 885 -68.39 -16.95 -26.05
N SER A 886 -67.61 -17.95 -26.19
CA SER A 886 -67.95 -19.24 -26.80
C SER A 886 -67.26 -20.32 -26.03
N PRO A 887 -67.85 -21.50 -25.89
CA PRO A 887 -68.25 -22.15 -24.64
C PRO A 887 -67.11 -22.80 -23.89
#